data_36d1702b94fac30b7834b8ae4b5e72eb
#
_entry.id   36d1702b94fac30b7834b8ae4b5e72eb
#
_cell.length_a   1.000
_cell.length_b   1.000
_cell.length_c   1.000
_cell.angle_alpha   90.00
_cell.angle_beta   90.00
_cell.angle_gamma   90.00
#
_symmetry.space_group_name_H-M   'P 1'
#
loop_
_entity.id
_entity.type
_entity.pdbx_description
1 polymer ?
#
loop_
_entity_poly.entity_id
_entity_poly.type
_entity_poly.pdbx_seq_one_letter_code
_entity_poly.pdbx_strand_id
1 'polypeptide(L)'
;MKTSHIALSTLLLLASTGCSKEDMGLIDNNQDCSATFTAFTESYNPQTKTSRDAEGNVLWKKGDQVSIFAGRTINEQYQVTDASDGKTSASLNRVVSPGLATGSNISANISYYPYSESNKIAVSGNNYSLTISLPSVQYYADNSFGNGAFPMVAVTNSESDMNLKFKNVLGGLKLQLKGTDKIKRITVTGNNNEKLCGTAKVSAGNNVYPTITLSDATMKMVSLDCGNGVQLNSETPTSFIIALPPITMSDGFTIDIYNTNGEIQQIKSTKSQTITRSALLAMPAITVACEPVISCESLPLTFEAIKAGAQISFIQSSWIDFGTNVEYSTDGNSWLTYTSGTTITLENVGNKVMFRGSLSAYSPESVTSGNVNLMSRFTTTADCYVYGNIMSLSNPFDFASATTINESCSFCGLFYGNTHIKNHVNKSIALPATTLTPYCYYEMFHGCTGITSAPQLPATTLSDGCYSEMFYGCTSLAFAPELPATTLASECYREMFAKCTSLTSGPELPATTLSDICYAYMFSGCSSLVSVPELPATTLKNSCYMGMFEFCSQLIYSPELPATKLNVSCYEEMFKGCTSLVSAPELPATTLSSGCYLAMFDGCKKLVSAPELSASTVKSACYGRMFRGCTSLTTAPELPATTLGEECYYEMFYGCKNLENVPQSLPALTLKNACYQGMFLGCTGLTSAPQLPATAMVQNCYYRMFYNCSNLNLAPVLAATELKNSCYYQMFANCSNLDMITCLATDISATNCTKGWLSGVKESGTFVKATDMEDWDRNENGIPSDWTVASL
;
A
#
# COMPACT_ATOMS: atom_id res chain seq x y z
N MET A 1 -47.44 7.20 0.97
CA MET A 1 -48.23 7.84 -0.08
C MET A 1 -47.30 8.48 -1.07
N LYS A 2 -47.28 7.93 -2.28
CA LYS A 2 -47.07 8.57 -3.60
C LYS A 2 -45.76 9.29 -3.82
N THR A 3 -44.83 8.69 -4.55
CA THR A 3 -44.67 8.55 -6.03
C THR A 3 -44.07 9.79 -6.67
N SER A 4 -42.82 9.63 -7.19
CA SER A 4 -42.47 9.54 -8.65
C SER A 4 -42.33 10.88 -9.36
N HIS A 5 -41.38 11.19 -10.21
CA HIS A 5 -40.99 10.75 -11.55
C HIS A 5 -39.74 11.56 -11.98
N ILE A 6 -38.69 10.96 -12.57
CA ILE A 6 -38.38 10.75 -14.01
C ILE A 6 -38.42 12.01 -14.87
N ALA A 7 -37.28 12.32 -15.52
CA ALA A 7 -37.13 12.78 -16.92
C ALA A 7 -35.61 12.84 -17.24
N LEU A 8 -35.06 12.06 -18.03
CA LEU A 8 -34.98 11.69 -19.44
C LEU A 8 -35.02 12.88 -20.44
N SER A 9 -33.91 13.13 -21.10
CA SER A 9 -33.86 13.74 -22.45
C SER A 9 -32.48 13.49 -23.05
N THR A 10 -32.36 12.52 -23.88
CA THR A 10 -32.36 12.35 -25.35
C THR A 10 -31.61 13.41 -26.14
N LEU A 11 -30.53 12.97 -26.73
CA LEU A 11 -30.15 12.91 -28.15
C LEU A 11 -30.32 14.15 -29.02
N LEU A 12 -29.26 14.56 -29.71
CA LEU A 12 -29.32 14.93 -31.13
C LEU A 12 -27.97 14.69 -31.83
N LEU A 13 -28.00 13.77 -32.81
CA LEU A 13 -27.07 13.65 -33.93
C LEU A 13 -27.34 14.79 -34.90
N LEU A 14 -26.30 15.35 -35.51
CA LEU A 14 -26.38 15.92 -36.83
C LEU A 14 -25.04 15.73 -37.55
N ALA A 15 -25.11 14.93 -38.61
CA ALA A 15 -24.11 14.84 -39.66
C ALA A 15 -24.33 15.95 -40.67
N SER A 16 -23.29 16.56 -41.21
CA SER A 16 -23.31 17.13 -42.55
C SER A 16 -21.92 17.15 -43.18
N THR A 17 -21.87 16.57 -44.30
CA THR A 17 -20.90 16.49 -45.40
C THR A 17 -20.47 17.83 -45.95
N GLY A 18 -19.19 17.90 -46.38
CA GLY A 18 -18.73 18.96 -47.25
C GLY A 18 -17.27 18.88 -47.62
N CYS A 19 -16.98 18.39 -48.79
CA CYS A 19 -15.68 18.34 -49.47
C CYS A 19 -15.15 19.72 -49.88
N SER A 20 -13.83 19.96 -49.79
CA SER A 20 -13.03 20.30 -50.99
C SER A 20 -11.53 20.43 -50.64
N LYS A 21 -10.73 20.00 -51.61
CA LYS A 21 -9.27 19.91 -51.67
C LYS A 21 -8.57 21.28 -51.69
N GLU A 22 -7.35 21.35 -51.16
CA GLU A 22 -6.12 21.47 -51.99
C GLU A 22 -4.86 21.48 -51.16
N ASP A 23 -3.87 20.79 -51.68
CA ASP A 23 -2.50 20.51 -51.40
C ASP A 23 -1.64 21.54 -50.63
N MET A 24 -0.85 21.05 -49.68
CA MET A 24 0.62 21.05 -49.80
C MET A 24 1.26 20.18 -48.74
N GLY A 25 2.17 19.33 -49.17
CA GLY A 25 2.75 18.22 -48.41
C GLY A 25 3.57 18.59 -47.20
N LEU A 26 3.31 17.83 -46.15
CA LEU A 26 4.28 17.43 -45.15
C LEU A 26 4.06 15.93 -44.93
N ILE A 27 5.10 15.17 -45.04
CA ILE A 27 5.10 13.70 -44.84
C ILE A 27 4.78 13.45 -43.37
N ASP A 28 3.51 13.19 -43.10
CA ASP A 28 3.05 12.77 -41.75
C ASP A 28 3.21 11.22 -41.68
N ASN A 29 4.32 10.79 -41.07
CA ASN A 29 4.56 9.40 -40.72
C ASN A 29 3.81 9.01 -39.44
N ASN A 30 2.51 9.27 -39.41
CA ASN A 30 1.60 8.71 -38.39
C ASN A 30 0.75 7.62 -39.08
N GLN A 31 1.35 6.46 -39.34
CA GLN A 31 0.57 5.23 -39.46
C GLN A 31 0.12 4.81 -38.08
N ASP A 32 -1.07 5.21 -37.71
CA ASP A 32 -1.83 4.68 -36.58
C ASP A 32 -2.24 3.22 -36.91
N CYS A 33 -1.24 2.32 -36.86
CA CYS A 33 -1.49 0.89 -36.92
C CYS A 33 -2.05 0.46 -35.57
N SER A 34 -3.36 0.46 -35.42
CA SER A 34 -4.03 -0.27 -34.34
C SER A 34 -3.77 -1.78 -34.56
N ALA A 35 -2.60 -2.26 -34.14
CA ALA A 35 -2.27 -3.67 -34.20
C ALA A 35 -3.26 -4.45 -33.33
N THR A 36 -4.10 -5.26 -33.97
CA THR A 36 -5.01 -6.18 -33.26
C THR A 36 -4.30 -7.52 -33.11
N PHE A 37 -4.11 -7.95 -31.88
CA PHE A 37 -3.56 -9.27 -31.58
C PHE A 37 -4.67 -10.31 -31.42
N THR A 38 -4.38 -11.54 -31.80
CA THR A 38 -5.24 -12.71 -31.52
C THR A 38 -4.58 -13.56 -30.44
N ALA A 39 -5.26 -13.76 -29.33
CA ALA A 39 -4.80 -14.56 -28.20
C ALA A 39 -5.46 -15.94 -28.22
N PHE A 40 -4.68 -16.98 -27.91
CA PHE A 40 -5.13 -18.36 -27.74
C PHE A 40 -4.66 -18.90 -26.40
N THR A 41 -5.53 -19.56 -25.64
CA THR A 41 -5.18 -20.18 -24.36
C THR A 41 -4.62 -21.59 -24.53
N GLU A 42 -3.71 -22.02 -23.63
CA GLU A 42 -3.23 -23.39 -23.52
C GLU A 42 -4.33 -24.27 -22.92
N SER A 43 -4.56 -25.46 -23.51
CA SER A 43 -5.43 -26.47 -22.88
C SER A 43 -4.73 -27.08 -21.66
N TYR A 44 -5.51 -27.40 -20.67
CA TYR A 44 -5.06 -28.03 -19.44
C TYR A 44 -5.04 -29.57 -19.57
N ASN A 45 -4.22 -30.27 -18.77
CA ASN A 45 -4.23 -31.72 -18.72
C ASN A 45 -5.62 -32.24 -18.22
N PRO A 46 -6.30 -33.14 -18.94
CA PRO A 46 -7.70 -33.52 -18.69
C PRO A 46 -8.00 -34.22 -17.36
N GLN A 47 -6.99 -34.50 -16.55
CA GLN A 47 -7.22 -35.07 -15.21
C GLN A 47 -7.70 -34.05 -14.16
N THR A 48 -7.86 -32.79 -14.53
CA THR A 48 -8.18 -31.72 -13.58
C THR A 48 -9.25 -30.79 -14.17
N LYS A 49 -10.47 -30.80 -13.67
CA LYS A 49 -11.60 -29.97 -14.14
C LYS A 49 -11.70 -28.62 -13.40
N THR A 50 -11.62 -27.51 -14.12
CA THR A 50 -11.95 -26.16 -13.63
C THR A 50 -13.03 -25.52 -14.52
N SER A 51 -13.63 -24.39 -14.17
CA SER A 51 -14.72 -23.78 -14.96
C SER A 51 -14.25 -23.43 -16.37
N ARG A 52 -14.85 -24.10 -17.30
CA ARG A 52 -14.36 -24.24 -18.64
C ARG A 52 -15.46 -24.80 -19.48
N ASP A 53 -15.25 -24.76 -20.78
CA ASP A 53 -15.98 -25.68 -21.62
C ASP A 53 -15.83 -27.13 -21.10
N ALA A 54 -16.64 -28.02 -21.57
CA ALA A 54 -16.63 -29.42 -21.17
C ALA A 54 -15.26 -30.11 -21.37
N GLU A 55 -14.37 -29.51 -22.13
CA GLU A 55 -13.05 -29.99 -22.53
C GLU A 55 -11.90 -29.41 -21.66
N GLY A 56 -12.18 -28.49 -20.74
CA GLY A 56 -11.20 -27.99 -19.75
C GLY A 56 -10.31 -26.83 -20.23
N ASN A 57 -10.70 -26.09 -21.27
CA ASN A 57 -9.94 -24.95 -21.76
C ASN A 57 -10.16 -23.68 -20.93
N VAL A 58 -9.14 -22.86 -20.74
CA VAL A 58 -9.25 -21.52 -20.14
C VAL A 58 -9.99 -20.62 -21.10
N LEU A 59 -11.01 -19.91 -20.62
CA LEU A 59 -11.84 -19.02 -21.42
C LEU A 59 -11.50 -17.56 -21.10
N TRP A 60 -11.37 -16.77 -22.15
CA TRP A 60 -11.26 -15.32 -22.04
C TRP A 60 -12.58 -14.69 -21.58
N LYS A 61 -12.49 -13.63 -20.79
CA LYS A 61 -13.64 -12.82 -20.40
C LYS A 61 -13.53 -11.43 -21.00
N LYS A 62 -14.70 -10.86 -21.33
CA LYS A 62 -14.80 -9.44 -21.67
C LYS A 62 -14.09 -8.59 -20.61
N GLY A 63 -13.20 -7.72 -21.04
CA GLY A 63 -12.49 -6.82 -20.16
C GLY A 63 -11.20 -7.38 -19.56
N ASP A 64 -10.84 -8.66 -19.77
CA ASP A 64 -9.52 -9.17 -19.42
C ASP A 64 -8.42 -8.30 -20.02
N GLN A 65 -7.45 -7.91 -19.21
CA GLN A 65 -6.37 -7.01 -19.61
C GLN A 65 -5.04 -7.77 -19.71
N VAL A 66 -4.27 -7.46 -20.73
CA VAL A 66 -3.04 -8.15 -21.09
C VAL A 66 -1.92 -7.15 -21.34
N SER A 67 -0.73 -7.43 -20.77
CA SER A 67 0.51 -6.73 -21.13
C SER A 67 1.02 -7.25 -22.48
N ILE A 68 1.32 -6.37 -23.43
CA ILE A 68 2.00 -6.75 -24.68
C ILE A 68 3.22 -5.85 -24.87
N PHE A 69 4.37 -6.48 -25.07
CA PHE A 69 5.64 -5.88 -25.47
C PHE A 69 5.79 -6.09 -26.98
N ALA A 70 5.17 -5.20 -27.77
CA ALA A 70 5.02 -5.36 -29.21
C ALA A 70 6.31 -4.92 -29.96
N GLY A 71 7.22 -5.85 -30.21
CA GLY A 71 8.52 -5.57 -30.84
C GLY A 71 9.43 -4.60 -30.07
N ARG A 72 9.07 -4.23 -28.85
CA ARG A 72 9.81 -3.28 -27.97
C ARG A 72 9.71 -3.69 -26.50
N THR A 73 10.62 -3.18 -25.67
CA THR A 73 10.60 -3.41 -24.22
C THR A 73 9.59 -2.52 -23.46
N ILE A 74 8.63 -1.91 -24.14
CA ILE A 74 7.57 -1.08 -23.58
C ILE A 74 6.36 -1.95 -23.27
N ASN A 75 5.84 -1.85 -22.04
CA ASN A 75 4.64 -2.54 -21.60
C ASN A 75 3.39 -1.79 -22.06
N GLU A 76 2.66 -2.35 -22.99
CA GLU A 76 1.42 -1.79 -23.54
C GLU A 76 0.21 -2.57 -23.01
N GLN A 77 -0.87 -1.85 -22.67
CA GLN A 77 -2.12 -2.43 -22.19
C GLN A 77 -3.08 -2.75 -23.34
N TYR A 78 -3.51 -4.00 -23.42
CA TYR A 78 -4.52 -4.49 -24.34
C TYR A 78 -5.67 -5.11 -23.57
N GLN A 79 -6.87 -5.13 -24.17
CA GLN A 79 -8.09 -5.64 -23.55
C GLN A 79 -8.85 -6.58 -24.49
N VAL A 80 -9.43 -7.64 -23.92
CA VAL A 80 -10.29 -8.60 -24.62
C VAL A 80 -11.60 -7.92 -25.04
N THR A 81 -11.97 -8.07 -26.33
CA THR A 81 -13.19 -7.49 -26.88
C THR A 81 -14.44 -8.27 -26.50
N ASP A 82 -15.61 -7.61 -26.56
CA ASP A 82 -16.93 -8.18 -26.26
C ASP A 82 -17.26 -9.45 -27.07
N ALA A 83 -16.83 -9.48 -28.32
CA ALA A 83 -17.05 -10.63 -29.23
C ALA A 83 -16.29 -11.89 -28.82
N SER A 84 -15.34 -11.78 -27.87
CA SER A 84 -14.44 -12.86 -27.43
C SER A 84 -14.82 -13.43 -26.06
N ASP A 85 -15.87 -12.93 -25.43
CA ASP A 85 -16.31 -13.40 -24.11
C ASP A 85 -16.68 -14.89 -24.12
N GLY A 86 -16.12 -15.65 -23.17
CA GLY A 86 -16.36 -17.08 -23.05
C GLY A 86 -15.72 -17.96 -24.14
N LYS A 87 -14.70 -17.47 -24.85
CA LYS A 87 -13.99 -18.22 -25.91
C LYS A 87 -12.54 -18.56 -25.51
N THR A 88 -12.00 -19.61 -26.12
CA THR A 88 -10.58 -20.00 -26.02
C THR A 88 -9.64 -19.12 -26.86
N SER A 89 -10.19 -18.33 -27.77
CA SER A 89 -9.47 -17.34 -28.58
C SER A 89 -10.11 -15.97 -28.44
N ALA A 90 -9.30 -14.93 -28.36
CA ALA A 90 -9.76 -13.56 -28.19
C ALA A 90 -9.04 -12.59 -29.10
N SER A 91 -9.78 -11.58 -29.57
CA SER A 91 -9.20 -10.38 -30.17
C SER A 91 -8.86 -9.38 -29.07
N LEU A 92 -7.66 -8.82 -29.11
CA LEU A 92 -7.13 -7.89 -28.13
C LEU A 92 -7.00 -6.51 -28.77
N ASN A 93 -7.68 -5.52 -28.22
CA ASN A 93 -7.57 -4.13 -28.62
C ASN A 93 -6.71 -3.34 -27.64
N ARG A 94 -5.89 -2.42 -28.15
CA ARG A 94 -5.09 -1.51 -27.35
C ARG A 94 -5.98 -0.55 -26.56
N VAL A 95 -5.67 -0.35 -25.28
CA VAL A 95 -6.47 0.49 -24.37
C VAL A 95 -5.95 1.92 -24.34
N VAL A 96 -4.62 2.10 -24.34
CA VAL A 96 -3.97 3.42 -24.27
C VAL A 96 -2.84 3.46 -25.29
N SER A 97 -2.76 4.55 -26.08
CA SER A 97 -1.58 4.80 -26.92
C SER A 97 -0.38 5.11 -25.99
N PRO A 98 0.79 4.46 -26.15
CA PRO A 98 1.95 4.84 -25.40
C PRO A 98 2.34 6.25 -25.80
N GLY A 99 2.71 7.07 -24.83
CA GLY A 99 3.48 8.28 -25.08
C GLY A 99 4.80 7.96 -25.79
N LEU A 100 5.57 8.97 -26.17
CA LEU A 100 6.87 8.87 -26.88
C LEU A 100 7.98 8.11 -26.08
N ALA A 101 7.63 7.04 -25.39
CA ALA A 101 8.59 6.24 -24.63
C ALA A 101 9.52 5.46 -25.57
N THR A 102 10.82 5.64 -25.39
CA THR A 102 11.87 4.95 -26.13
C THR A 102 12.21 3.61 -25.46
N GLY A 103 11.68 2.51 -26.01
CA GLY A 103 12.08 1.16 -25.60
C GLY A 103 13.10 0.55 -26.56
N SER A 104 13.91 -0.39 -26.09
CA SER A 104 14.79 -1.19 -26.96
C SER A 104 13.98 -2.12 -27.84
N ASN A 105 14.37 -2.28 -29.11
CA ASN A 105 13.72 -3.22 -30.02
C ASN A 105 13.99 -4.67 -29.61
N ILE A 106 12.99 -5.53 -29.80
CA ILE A 106 13.04 -6.98 -29.56
C ILE A 106 12.49 -7.71 -30.78
N SER A 107 12.98 -8.92 -31.05
CA SER A 107 12.69 -9.67 -32.28
C SER A 107 11.36 -10.46 -32.24
N ALA A 108 10.53 -10.29 -31.19
CA ALA A 108 9.28 -11.00 -31.03
C ALA A 108 8.26 -10.12 -30.26
N ASN A 109 6.97 -10.48 -30.31
CA ASN A 109 5.98 -9.95 -29.40
C ASN A 109 5.91 -10.84 -28.16
N ILE A 110 6.02 -10.24 -26.98
CA ILE A 110 5.92 -10.93 -25.71
C ILE A 110 4.64 -10.44 -25.01
N SER A 111 3.86 -11.34 -24.47
CA SER A 111 2.63 -10.99 -23.79
C SER A 111 2.51 -11.70 -22.45
N TYR A 112 1.88 -11.03 -21.49
CA TYR A 112 1.63 -11.56 -20.15
C TYR A 112 0.22 -11.18 -19.68
N TYR A 113 -0.50 -12.15 -19.15
CA TYR A 113 -1.78 -11.99 -18.48
C TYR A 113 -1.60 -12.34 -16.98
N PRO A 114 -2.15 -11.56 -16.06
CA PRO A 114 -2.88 -10.30 -16.23
C PRO A 114 -1.97 -9.10 -16.51
N TYR A 115 -2.54 -8.06 -17.09
CA TYR A 115 -1.85 -6.78 -17.22
C TYR A 115 -1.48 -6.22 -15.83
N SER A 116 -0.29 -5.68 -15.73
CA SER A 116 0.16 -4.82 -14.65
C SER A 116 1.20 -3.86 -15.20
N GLU A 117 1.10 -2.59 -14.86
CA GLU A 117 2.13 -1.61 -15.24
C GLU A 117 3.53 -1.96 -14.69
N SER A 118 3.56 -2.72 -13.58
CA SER A 118 4.81 -3.20 -12.99
C SER A 118 5.48 -4.33 -13.76
N ASN A 119 4.79 -4.93 -14.75
CA ASN A 119 5.37 -5.98 -15.57
C ASN A 119 6.53 -5.41 -16.38
N LYS A 120 7.71 -5.98 -16.20
CA LYS A 120 8.95 -5.57 -16.88
C LYS A 120 9.57 -6.76 -17.58
N ILE A 121 10.16 -6.49 -18.74
CA ILE A 121 10.88 -7.49 -19.51
C ILE A 121 12.38 -7.19 -19.51
N ALA A 122 13.18 -8.22 -19.33
CA ALA A 122 14.61 -8.22 -19.60
C ALA A 122 14.89 -9.22 -20.73
N VAL A 123 15.76 -8.83 -21.67
CA VAL A 123 16.06 -9.59 -22.88
C VAL A 123 17.50 -10.06 -22.86
N SER A 124 17.73 -11.34 -23.13
CA SER A 124 19.08 -11.92 -23.29
C SER A 124 19.08 -12.89 -24.47
N GLY A 125 19.45 -12.38 -25.65
CA GLY A 125 19.31 -13.12 -26.91
C GLY A 125 17.83 -13.42 -27.19
N ASN A 126 17.48 -14.68 -27.41
CA ASN A 126 16.10 -15.13 -27.65
C ASN A 126 15.36 -15.56 -26.35
N ASN A 127 15.94 -15.30 -25.18
CA ASN A 127 15.33 -15.59 -23.90
C ASN A 127 14.78 -14.31 -23.26
N TYR A 128 13.54 -14.37 -22.80
CA TYR A 128 12.84 -13.27 -22.20
C TYR A 128 12.55 -13.58 -20.75
N SER A 129 12.87 -12.63 -19.87
CA SER A 129 12.61 -12.74 -18.43
C SER A 129 11.65 -11.62 -18.01
N LEU A 130 10.44 -11.98 -17.58
CA LEU A 130 9.45 -11.04 -17.07
C LEU A 130 9.53 -11.00 -15.55
N THR A 131 9.57 -9.82 -14.98
CA THR A 131 9.38 -9.61 -13.55
C THR A 131 7.90 -9.32 -13.30
N ILE A 132 7.29 -10.13 -12.45
CA ILE A 132 5.85 -10.10 -12.12
C ILE A 132 5.64 -10.15 -10.61
N SER A 133 4.40 -9.90 -10.17
CA SER A 133 3.98 -10.13 -8.78
C SER A 133 2.88 -11.18 -8.76
N LEU A 134 3.07 -12.25 -7.97
CA LEU A 134 2.03 -13.23 -7.69
C LEU A 134 1.23 -12.77 -6.47
N PRO A 135 -0.11 -12.69 -6.58
CA PRO A 135 -0.95 -12.21 -5.48
C PRO A 135 -0.93 -13.18 -4.29
N SER A 136 -0.85 -12.64 -3.08
CA SER A 136 -1.03 -13.39 -1.83
C SER A 136 -2.51 -13.62 -1.51
N VAL A 137 -3.38 -12.75 -2.02
CA VAL A 137 -4.84 -12.90 -1.93
C VAL A 137 -5.39 -13.16 -3.32
N GLN A 138 -6.17 -14.22 -3.43
CA GLN A 138 -6.93 -14.60 -4.61
C GLN A 138 -8.41 -14.59 -4.26
N TYR A 139 -9.27 -14.33 -5.22
CA TYR A 139 -10.72 -14.28 -5.01
C TYR A 139 -11.40 -15.52 -5.53
N TYR A 140 -12.41 -15.99 -4.80
CA TYR A 140 -13.18 -17.16 -5.21
C TYR A 140 -13.92 -16.94 -6.53
N ALA A 141 -13.83 -17.89 -7.41
CA ALA A 141 -14.68 -18.00 -8.59
C ALA A 141 -15.18 -19.43 -8.70
N ASP A 142 -16.50 -19.60 -8.96
CA ASP A 142 -17.11 -20.93 -8.99
C ASP A 142 -16.45 -21.81 -10.03
N ASN A 143 -15.93 -22.95 -9.58
CA ASN A 143 -15.18 -23.91 -10.39
C ASN A 143 -14.05 -23.30 -11.23
N SER A 144 -13.45 -22.19 -10.85
CA SER A 144 -12.40 -21.47 -11.60
C SER A 144 -11.37 -20.83 -10.68
N PHE A 145 -10.32 -20.26 -11.30
CA PHE A 145 -9.46 -19.29 -10.65
C PHE A 145 -10.14 -17.93 -10.60
N GLY A 146 -9.89 -17.16 -9.54
CA GLY A 146 -10.28 -15.76 -9.48
C GLY A 146 -9.63 -14.93 -10.58
N ASN A 147 -10.24 -13.82 -10.92
CA ASN A 147 -9.71 -12.92 -11.97
C ASN A 147 -8.26 -12.52 -11.66
N GLY A 148 -7.37 -12.65 -12.66
CA GLY A 148 -5.96 -12.31 -12.54
C GLY A 148 -5.10 -13.26 -11.67
N ALA A 149 -5.69 -14.26 -11.02
CA ALA A 149 -4.96 -15.18 -10.15
C ALA A 149 -4.08 -16.20 -10.92
N PHE A 150 -4.41 -16.48 -12.18
CA PHE A 150 -3.73 -17.51 -12.97
C PHE A 150 -3.00 -16.92 -14.18
N PRO A 151 -1.71 -16.53 -14.01
CA PRO A 151 -0.94 -15.88 -15.05
C PRO A 151 -0.57 -16.80 -16.21
N MET A 152 -0.53 -16.18 -17.41
CA MET A 152 -0.16 -16.82 -18.65
C MET A 152 0.86 -15.96 -19.41
N VAL A 153 1.72 -16.58 -20.20
CA VAL A 153 2.72 -15.87 -21.03
C VAL A 153 2.70 -16.40 -22.46
N ALA A 154 2.88 -15.50 -23.44
CA ALA A 154 3.05 -15.84 -24.84
C ALA A 154 4.31 -15.17 -25.41
N VAL A 155 4.99 -15.86 -26.31
CA VAL A 155 6.13 -15.34 -27.09
C VAL A 155 5.93 -15.75 -28.55
N THR A 156 5.92 -14.78 -29.47
CA THR A 156 5.72 -15.05 -30.90
C THR A 156 7.03 -15.42 -31.59
N ASN A 157 6.95 -15.88 -32.84
CA ASN A 157 8.14 -16.22 -33.64
C ASN A 157 8.89 -14.98 -34.17
N SER A 158 8.18 -13.87 -34.33
CA SER A 158 8.70 -12.60 -34.82
C SER A 158 7.82 -11.44 -34.37
N GLU A 159 8.27 -10.22 -34.51
CA GLU A 159 7.49 -9.01 -34.24
C GLU A 159 6.29 -8.82 -35.21
N SER A 160 6.30 -9.44 -36.38
CA SER A 160 5.20 -9.44 -37.33
C SER A 160 4.14 -10.52 -37.07
N ASP A 161 4.40 -11.47 -36.18
CA ASP A 161 3.43 -12.50 -35.79
C ASP A 161 2.49 -11.96 -34.70
N MET A 162 1.23 -11.76 -35.04
CA MET A 162 0.20 -11.22 -34.13
C MET A 162 -0.61 -12.31 -33.40
N ASN A 163 -0.19 -13.58 -33.47
CA ASN A 163 -0.86 -14.71 -32.83
C ASN A 163 -0.17 -15.08 -31.52
N LEU A 164 -0.79 -14.69 -30.42
CA LEU A 164 -0.28 -14.91 -29.07
C LEU A 164 -0.78 -16.26 -28.53
N LYS A 165 0.06 -17.27 -28.53
CA LYS A 165 -0.24 -18.59 -27.95
C LYS A 165 0.18 -18.61 -26.49
N PHE A 166 -0.74 -18.30 -25.61
CA PHE A 166 -0.50 -18.23 -24.18
C PHE A 166 -0.25 -19.61 -23.56
N LYS A 167 0.76 -19.70 -22.73
CA LYS A 167 1.12 -20.85 -21.90
C LYS A 167 0.94 -20.49 -20.43
N ASN A 168 0.34 -21.40 -19.67
CA ASN A 168 0.15 -21.22 -18.23
C ASN A 168 1.49 -21.15 -17.50
N VAL A 169 1.63 -20.27 -16.52
CA VAL A 169 2.83 -20.11 -15.71
C VAL A 169 2.74 -20.92 -14.43
N LEU A 170 1.56 -21.01 -13.83
CA LEU A 170 1.31 -21.69 -12.55
C LEU A 170 0.66 -23.07 -12.72
N GLY A 171 0.57 -23.78 -11.62
CA GLY A 171 -0.35 -24.85 -11.35
C GLY A 171 -1.36 -24.41 -10.30
N GLY A 172 -2.03 -25.35 -9.65
CA GLY A 172 -2.97 -25.00 -8.60
C GLY A 172 -3.31 -26.17 -7.67
N LEU A 173 -3.94 -25.80 -6.56
CA LEU A 173 -4.55 -26.72 -5.61
C LEU A 173 -6.07 -26.67 -5.77
N LYS A 174 -6.70 -27.85 -5.93
CA LYS A 174 -8.16 -27.97 -5.96
C LYS A 174 -8.65 -28.67 -4.70
N LEU A 175 -9.41 -27.94 -3.90
CA LEU A 175 -10.11 -28.46 -2.75
C LEU A 175 -11.56 -28.76 -3.11
N GLN A 176 -12.06 -29.87 -2.63
CA GLN A 176 -13.47 -30.24 -2.74
C GLN A 176 -14.06 -30.34 -1.32
N LEU A 177 -14.85 -29.35 -0.94
CA LEU A 177 -15.37 -29.22 0.42
C LEU A 177 -16.86 -29.55 0.46
N LYS A 178 -17.27 -30.31 1.46
CA LYS A 178 -18.66 -30.64 1.80
C LYS A 178 -18.96 -30.15 3.21
N GLY A 179 -20.22 -29.91 3.53
CA GLY A 179 -20.63 -29.50 4.87
C GLY A 179 -21.83 -28.58 4.87
N THR A 180 -22.07 -27.96 6.00
CA THR A 180 -23.15 -26.98 6.19
C THR A 180 -22.64 -25.57 6.42
N ASP A 181 -21.32 -25.40 6.53
CA ASP A 181 -20.66 -24.12 6.75
C ASP A 181 -20.74 -23.21 5.52
N LYS A 182 -20.72 -21.91 5.79
CA LYS A 182 -20.56 -20.88 4.76
C LYS A 182 -19.13 -20.36 4.82
N ILE A 183 -18.31 -20.75 3.85
CA ILE A 183 -16.86 -20.51 3.85
C ILE A 183 -16.55 -19.06 3.47
N LYS A 184 -15.89 -18.35 4.36
CA LYS A 184 -15.45 -16.97 4.18
C LYS A 184 -14.08 -16.87 3.55
N ARG A 185 -13.16 -17.78 3.92
CA ARG A 185 -11.76 -17.75 3.49
C ARG A 185 -11.08 -19.11 3.64
N ILE A 186 -10.10 -19.35 2.78
CA ILE A 186 -9.19 -20.49 2.86
C ILE A 186 -7.75 -20.00 2.73
N THR A 187 -6.86 -20.45 3.63
CA THR A 187 -5.42 -20.18 3.49
C THR A 187 -4.64 -21.45 3.24
N VAL A 188 -3.53 -21.33 2.49
CA VAL A 188 -2.59 -22.43 2.22
C VAL A 188 -1.19 -21.98 2.59
N THR A 189 -0.51 -22.77 3.41
CA THR A 189 0.88 -22.51 3.86
C THR A 189 1.69 -23.80 3.71
N GLY A 190 2.87 -23.71 3.11
CA GLY A 190 3.81 -24.84 3.05
C GLY A 190 4.45 -25.08 4.43
N ASN A 191 4.57 -26.35 4.82
CA ASN A 191 5.04 -26.70 6.18
C ASN A 191 6.56 -26.51 6.39
N ASN A 192 7.33 -26.31 5.32
CA ASN A 192 8.78 -26.06 5.36
C ASN A 192 9.12 -24.63 4.87
N ASN A 193 8.25 -23.67 5.11
CA ASN A 193 8.43 -22.27 4.73
C ASN A 193 8.60 -22.04 3.22
N GLU A 194 7.99 -22.85 2.41
CA GLU A 194 7.99 -22.69 0.96
C GLU A 194 7.37 -21.34 0.57
N LYS A 195 7.98 -20.70 -0.43
CA LYS A 195 7.51 -19.41 -0.95
C LYS A 195 6.38 -19.66 -1.94
N LEU A 196 5.19 -19.09 -1.71
CA LEU A 196 4.01 -19.35 -2.52
C LEU A 196 3.52 -18.15 -3.34
N CYS A 197 3.95 -16.93 -3.01
CA CYS A 197 3.52 -15.69 -3.66
C CYS A 197 4.60 -14.59 -3.58
N GLY A 198 4.33 -13.42 -4.14
CA GLY A 198 5.25 -12.26 -4.14
C GLY A 198 5.96 -12.07 -5.48
N THR A 199 7.06 -11.31 -5.47
CA THR A 199 7.81 -11.00 -6.70
C THR A 199 8.46 -12.26 -7.29
N ALA A 200 8.25 -12.46 -8.58
CA ALA A 200 8.73 -13.61 -9.32
C ALA A 200 9.34 -13.20 -10.66
N LYS A 201 10.28 -14.02 -11.15
CA LYS A 201 10.80 -13.98 -12.53
C LYS A 201 10.23 -15.13 -13.33
N VAL A 202 9.59 -14.84 -14.45
CA VAL A 202 9.11 -15.81 -15.43
C VAL A 202 10.06 -15.79 -16.62
N SER A 203 10.74 -16.91 -16.86
CA SER A 203 11.52 -17.09 -18.08
C SER A 203 10.63 -17.68 -19.16
N ALA A 204 10.58 -17.02 -20.32
CA ALA A 204 9.76 -17.41 -21.45
C ALA A 204 10.58 -17.38 -22.75
N GLY A 205 10.23 -18.24 -23.69
CA GLY A 205 10.82 -18.28 -25.02
C GLY A 205 9.86 -18.89 -26.03
N ASN A 206 10.13 -18.70 -27.30
CA ASN A 206 9.31 -19.30 -28.35
C ASN A 206 9.38 -20.83 -28.26
N ASN A 207 8.23 -21.49 -28.29
CA ASN A 207 8.08 -22.95 -28.16
C ASN A 207 8.69 -23.60 -26.89
N VAL A 208 9.09 -22.80 -25.91
CA VAL A 208 9.59 -23.27 -24.60
C VAL A 208 8.50 -23.10 -23.55
N TYR A 209 8.33 -24.06 -22.67
CA TYR A 209 7.42 -23.89 -21.51
C TYR A 209 8.02 -22.87 -20.53
N PRO A 210 7.20 -21.95 -20.01
CA PRO A 210 7.69 -20.97 -19.05
C PRO A 210 8.12 -21.62 -17.74
N THR A 211 9.18 -21.07 -17.16
CA THR A 211 9.61 -21.41 -15.81
C THR A 211 9.46 -20.18 -14.93
N ILE A 212 9.19 -20.38 -13.64
CA ILE A 212 9.01 -19.31 -12.67
C ILE A 212 9.98 -19.51 -11.49
N THR A 213 10.58 -18.43 -11.03
CA THR A 213 11.42 -18.40 -9.84
C THR A 213 10.98 -17.23 -8.95
N LEU A 214 10.59 -17.52 -7.71
CA LEU A 214 10.26 -16.53 -6.70
C LEU A 214 11.56 -15.91 -6.16
N SER A 215 11.70 -14.60 -6.34
CA SER A 215 12.76 -13.81 -5.71
C SER A 215 12.38 -13.56 -4.25
N ASP A 216 13.29 -13.12 -3.42
CA ASP A 216 13.25 -12.84 -1.96
C ASP A 216 11.87 -12.66 -1.29
N ALA A 217 10.87 -13.38 -1.75
CA ALA A 217 9.52 -13.28 -1.23
C ALA A 217 9.49 -13.75 0.23
N THR A 218 9.11 -12.86 1.11
CA THR A 218 8.85 -13.15 2.51
C THR A 218 7.52 -13.88 2.71
N MET A 219 6.68 -13.93 1.67
CA MET A 219 5.29 -14.41 1.76
C MET A 219 5.20 -15.90 1.47
N LYS A 220 4.81 -16.63 2.50
CA LYS A 220 4.76 -18.10 2.56
C LYS A 220 3.33 -18.65 2.52
N MET A 221 2.33 -17.77 2.49
CA MET A 221 0.91 -18.08 2.57
C MET A 221 0.15 -17.46 1.41
N VAL A 222 -0.77 -18.22 0.84
CA VAL A 222 -1.75 -17.74 -0.14
C VAL A 222 -3.14 -17.87 0.47
N SER A 223 -3.95 -16.83 0.33
CA SER A 223 -5.34 -16.77 0.81
C SER A 223 -6.32 -16.73 -0.35
N LEU A 224 -7.39 -17.50 -0.26
CA LEU A 224 -8.56 -17.42 -1.14
C LEU A 224 -9.69 -16.72 -0.37
N ASP A 225 -10.03 -15.52 -0.77
CA ASP A 225 -11.17 -14.77 -0.22
C ASP A 225 -12.45 -15.18 -0.93
N CYS A 226 -13.44 -15.56 -0.16
CA CYS A 226 -14.76 -16.01 -0.64
C CYS A 226 -15.84 -14.91 -0.59
N GLY A 227 -15.46 -13.65 -0.49
CA GLY A 227 -16.37 -12.49 -0.47
C GLY A 227 -17.40 -12.60 0.67
N ASN A 228 -18.68 -12.56 0.34
CA ASN A 228 -19.78 -12.72 1.31
C ASN A 228 -19.98 -14.17 1.81
N GLY A 229 -19.04 -15.05 1.47
CA GLY A 229 -19.03 -16.44 1.86
C GLY A 229 -19.71 -17.38 0.85
N VAL A 230 -19.13 -18.57 0.67
CA VAL A 230 -19.60 -19.65 -0.22
C VAL A 230 -20.26 -20.73 0.61
N GLN A 231 -21.55 -20.98 0.40
CA GLN A 231 -22.31 -22.01 1.12
C GLN A 231 -21.89 -23.41 0.65
N LEU A 232 -21.48 -24.25 1.56
CA LEU A 232 -21.22 -25.67 1.27
C LEU A 232 -22.53 -26.47 1.19
N ASN A 233 -22.45 -27.60 0.49
CA ASN A 233 -23.50 -28.58 0.41
C ASN A 233 -23.03 -29.86 1.09
N SER A 234 -23.90 -30.51 1.89
CA SER A 234 -23.56 -31.74 2.61
C SER A 234 -23.35 -32.97 1.72
N GLU A 235 -23.98 -32.99 0.53
CA GLU A 235 -23.97 -34.14 -0.37
C GLU A 235 -23.00 -33.95 -1.54
N THR A 236 -23.03 -32.76 -2.17
CA THR A 236 -22.22 -32.46 -3.35
C THR A 236 -21.05 -31.55 -2.99
N PRO A 237 -19.80 -31.91 -3.37
CA PRO A 237 -18.64 -31.06 -3.06
C PRO A 237 -18.65 -29.75 -3.81
N THR A 238 -18.40 -28.66 -3.10
CA THR A 238 -18.09 -27.35 -3.66
C THR A 238 -16.59 -27.29 -3.93
N SER A 239 -16.20 -26.80 -5.13
CA SER A 239 -14.79 -26.71 -5.53
C SER A 239 -14.21 -25.33 -5.23
N PHE A 240 -13.04 -25.31 -4.60
CA PHE A 240 -12.23 -24.13 -4.36
C PHE A 240 -10.88 -24.34 -5.04
N ILE A 241 -10.46 -23.37 -5.87
CA ILE A 241 -9.23 -23.51 -6.65
C ILE A 241 -8.30 -22.36 -6.30
N ILE A 242 -7.06 -22.69 -5.94
CA ILE A 242 -6.01 -21.75 -5.51
C ILE A 242 -4.84 -21.92 -6.46
N ALA A 243 -4.45 -20.84 -7.13
CA ALA A 243 -3.28 -20.83 -8.01
C ALA A 243 -2.00 -20.82 -7.16
N LEU A 244 -1.05 -21.68 -7.49
CA LEU A 244 0.21 -21.84 -6.79
C LEU A 244 1.36 -21.99 -7.80
N PRO A 245 2.58 -21.48 -7.48
CA PRO A 245 3.74 -21.73 -8.31
C PRO A 245 4.06 -23.23 -8.39
N PRO A 246 4.65 -23.71 -9.49
CA PRO A 246 5.23 -25.05 -9.53
C PRO A 246 6.28 -25.19 -8.43
N ILE A 247 5.99 -26.03 -7.43
CA ILE A 247 6.82 -26.18 -6.22
C ILE A 247 6.58 -27.55 -5.59
N THR A 248 7.61 -28.10 -4.97
CA THR A 248 7.48 -29.27 -4.10
C THR A 248 7.48 -28.82 -2.65
N MET A 249 6.41 -29.09 -1.95
CA MET A 249 6.26 -28.88 -0.51
C MET A 249 6.66 -30.19 0.19
N SER A 250 7.95 -30.28 0.58
CA SER A 250 8.59 -31.53 1.06
C SER A 250 7.90 -32.11 2.28
N ASP A 251 7.48 -31.26 3.21
CA ASP A 251 6.83 -31.63 4.46
C ASP A 251 5.31 -31.43 4.40
N GLY A 252 4.78 -31.35 3.15
CA GLY A 252 3.38 -31.10 2.89
C GLY A 252 2.96 -29.65 3.12
N PHE A 253 1.68 -29.44 3.42
CA PHE A 253 1.11 -28.10 3.60
C PHE A 253 -0.03 -28.12 4.63
N THR A 254 -0.34 -26.95 5.15
CA THR A 254 -1.47 -26.70 6.04
C THR A 254 -2.51 -25.84 5.32
N ILE A 255 -3.78 -26.20 5.48
CA ILE A 255 -4.94 -25.46 5.00
C ILE A 255 -5.76 -25.06 6.22
N ASP A 256 -6.02 -23.74 6.37
CA ASP A 256 -6.98 -23.24 7.34
C ASP A 256 -8.24 -22.77 6.60
N ILE A 257 -9.38 -23.29 6.99
CA ILE A 257 -10.70 -23.00 6.41
C ILE A 257 -11.50 -22.23 7.44
N TYR A 258 -11.90 -21.01 7.09
CA TYR A 258 -12.68 -20.12 7.95
C TYR A 258 -14.09 -19.97 7.41
N ASN A 259 -15.09 -20.14 8.27
CA ASN A 259 -16.47 -19.84 7.91
C ASN A 259 -16.83 -18.35 8.21
N THR A 260 -18.05 -17.94 7.87
CA THR A 260 -18.54 -16.57 8.10
C THR A 260 -18.74 -16.22 9.57
N ASN A 261 -18.73 -17.18 10.48
CA ASN A 261 -18.82 -16.97 11.93
C ASN A 261 -17.44 -16.81 12.58
N GLY A 262 -16.34 -16.89 11.78
CA GLY A 262 -14.97 -16.88 12.31
C GLY A 262 -14.51 -18.21 12.89
N GLU A 263 -15.31 -19.27 12.76
CA GLU A 263 -14.95 -20.62 13.14
C GLU A 263 -13.94 -21.21 12.15
N ILE A 264 -13.09 -22.12 12.61
CA ILE A 264 -11.96 -22.64 11.82
C ILE A 264 -11.96 -24.17 11.77
N GLN A 265 -11.56 -24.69 10.61
CA GLN A 265 -11.03 -26.05 10.52
C GLN A 265 -9.63 -26.03 9.90
N GLN A 266 -8.66 -26.63 10.56
CA GLN A 266 -7.33 -26.83 10.01
C GLN A 266 -7.18 -28.24 9.45
N ILE A 267 -6.55 -28.32 8.27
CA ILE A 267 -6.18 -29.58 7.61
C ILE A 267 -4.69 -29.54 7.37
N LYS A 268 -3.95 -30.49 7.93
CA LYS A 268 -2.50 -30.59 7.79
C LYS A 268 -2.11 -31.86 7.04
N SER A 269 -1.44 -31.71 5.91
CA SER A 269 -0.76 -32.78 5.21
C SER A 269 0.72 -32.78 5.60
N THR A 270 1.28 -33.93 5.97
CA THR A 270 2.72 -34.10 6.24
C THR A 270 3.44 -34.84 5.13
N LYS A 271 2.71 -35.23 4.07
CA LYS A 271 3.27 -35.93 2.92
C LYS A 271 3.78 -34.92 1.90
N SER A 272 4.94 -35.18 1.32
CA SER A 272 5.45 -34.39 0.20
C SER A 272 4.40 -34.27 -0.91
N GLN A 273 4.17 -33.04 -1.37
CA GLN A 273 3.22 -32.71 -2.42
C GLN A 273 3.87 -31.78 -3.44
N THR A 274 3.57 -32.02 -4.71
CA THR A 274 4.14 -31.20 -5.80
C THR A 274 3.03 -30.53 -6.60
N ILE A 275 3.10 -29.22 -6.69
CA ILE A 275 2.31 -28.43 -7.65
C ILE A 275 3.07 -28.40 -8.97
N THR A 276 2.43 -28.87 -10.03
CA THR A 276 3.01 -28.92 -11.37
C THR A 276 2.40 -27.82 -12.24
N ARG A 277 3.20 -27.21 -13.10
CA ARG A 277 2.73 -26.22 -14.09
C ARG A 277 1.59 -26.80 -14.92
N SER A 278 0.59 -25.98 -15.17
CA SER A 278 -0.59 -26.32 -15.98
C SER A 278 -1.33 -27.58 -15.49
N ALA A 279 -1.28 -27.89 -14.18
CA ALA A 279 -1.99 -29.00 -13.55
C ALA A 279 -2.58 -28.58 -12.20
N LEU A 280 -3.67 -29.24 -11.80
CA LEU A 280 -4.26 -29.09 -10.47
C LEU A 280 -3.93 -30.31 -9.61
N LEU A 281 -3.34 -30.07 -8.45
CA LEU A 281 -3.31 -31.06 -7.38
C LEU A 281 -4.70 -31.12 -6.76
N ALA A 282 -5.47 -32.15 -7.11
CA ALA A 282 -6.82 -32.32 -6.57
C ALA A 282 -6.78 -33.14 -5.28
N MET A 283 -7.36 -32.58 -4.22
CA MET A 283 -7.57 -33.30 -2.97
C MET A 283 -8.88 -34.09 -3.00
N PRO A 284 -8.96 -35.24 -2.29
CA PRO A 284 -10.22 -35.91 -2.04
C PRO A 284 -11.27 -34.98 -1.41
N ALA A 285 -12.55 -35.30 -1.56
CA ALA A 285 -13.59 -34.50 -0.92
C ALA A 285 -13.44 -34.54 0.61
N ILE A 286 -13.48 -33.42 1.23
CA ILE A 286 -13.30 -33.20 2.67
C ILE A 286 -14.61 -32.69 3.24
N THR A 287 -15.10 -33.35 4.29
CA THR A 287 -16.22 -32.81 5.07
C THR A 287 -15.70 -31.74 6.01
N VAL A 288 -16.22 -30.54 5.86
CA VAL A 288 -15.88 -29.39 6.70
C VAL A 288 -16.88 -29.29 7.83
N ALA A 289 -16.36 -29.18 9.03
CA ALA A 289 -17.07 -28.83 10.24
C ALA A 289 -16.16 -27.85 10.98
N CYS A 290 -16.33 -26.57 10.69
CA CYS A 290 -15.57 -25.54 11.40
C CYS A 290 -15.99 -25.52 12.86
N GLU A 291 -15.01 -25.51 13.75
CA GLU A 291 -15.26 -25.43 15.18
C GLU A 291 -15.01 -24.01 15.65
N PRO A 292 -15.80 -23.53 16.62
CA PRO A 292 -15.54 -22.26 17.23
C PRO A 292 -14.09 -22.20 17.70
N VAL A 293 -13.43 -21.10 17.46
CA VAL A 293 -12.21 -20.74 18.18
C VAL A 293 -12.64 -20.64 19.65
N ILE A 294 -12.23 -21.60 20.48
CA ILE A 294 -12.63 -21.65 21.87
C ILE A 294 -12.07 -20.40 22.54
N SER A 295 -12.97 -19.47 22.90
CA SER A 295 -12.62 -18.40 23.82
C SER A 295 -12.23 -19.08 25.14
N CYS A 296 -10.96 -19.01 25.48
CA CYS A 296 -10.44 -19.62 26.70
C CYS A 296 -10.70 -18.71 27.91
N GLU A 297 -11.87 -18.09 28.00
CA GLU A 297 -12.24 -17.15 29.08
C GLU A 297 -12.17 -17.79 30.46
N SER A 298 -12.48 -19.08 30.54
CA SER A 298 -12.45 -19.85 31.78
C SER A 298 -11.08 -20.47 32.10
N LEU A 299 -10.09 -20.31 31.24
CA LEU A 299 -8.73 -20.80 31.46
C LEU A 299 -7.82 -19.65 31.85
N PRO A 300 -6.93 -19.81 32.84
CA PRO A 300 -5.88 -18.83 33.12
C PRO A 300 -4.95 -18.65 31.89
N LEU A 301 -4.22 -17.54 31.83
CA LEU A 301 -3.15 -17.35 30.84
C LEU A 301 -2.22 -18.56 30.83
N THR A 302 -2.09 -19.23 29.69
CA THR A 302 -1.42 -20.53 29.55
C THR A 302 -0.40 -20.50 28.41
N PHE A 303 0.80 -21.02 28.69
CA PHE A 303 1.81 -21.37 27.70
C PHE A 303 1.83 -22.89 27.54
N GLU A 304 1.85 -23.38 26.29
CA GLU A 304 1.92 -24.81 25.95
C GLU A 304 3.10 -25.05 25.01
N ALA A 305 4.01 -25.95 25.36
CA ALA A 305 5.21 -26.21 24.58
C ALA A 305 4.91 -26.83 23.21
N ILE A 306 5.39 -26.18 22.13
CA ILE A 306 5.45 -26.74 20.78
C ILE A 306 6.71 -27.60 20.62
N LYS A 307 7.78 -27.23 21.34
CA LYS A 307 9.06 -27.96 21.37
C LYS A 307 9.41 -28.31 22.82
N ALA A 308 9.97 -29.51 23.02
CA ALA A 308 10.48 -29.94 24.32
C ALA A 308 11.61 -29.01 24.81
N GLY A 309 11.68 -28.80 26.13
CA GLY A 309 12.68 -27.95 26.78
C GLY A 309 12.42 -26.44 26.64
N ALA A 310 11.23 -26.02 26.22
CA ALA A 310 10.86 -24.61 26.17
C ALA A 310 10.87 -24.01 27.60
N GLN A 311 11.53 -22.88 27.76
CA GLN A 311 11.64 -22.19 29.06
C GLN A 311 10.79 -20.92 29.00
N ILE A 312 9.98 -20.71 30.03
CA ILE A 312 9.13 -19.55 30.21
C ILE A 312 9.62 -18.77 31.44
N SER A 313 9.86 -17.47 31.28
CA SER A 313 10.17 -16.56 32.36
C SER A 313 9.28 -15.33 32.30
N PHE A 314 8.88 -14.81 33.48
CA PHE A 314 8.15 -13.56 33.58
C PHE A 314 9.07 -12.51 34.18
N ILE A 315 9.60 -11.62 33.35
CA ILE A 315 10.53 -10.56 33.78
C ILE A 315 9.73 -9.46 34.45
N GLN A 316 10.10 -9.15 35.67
CA GLN A 316 9.49 -8.08 36.45
C GLN A 316 10.08 -6.72 36.04
N SER A 317 9.20 -5.72 35.90
CA SER A 317 9.62 -4.32 35.81
C SER A 317 10.43 -3.88 37.02
N SER A 318 11.39 -2.99 36.82
CA SER A 318 12.15 -2.39 37.93
C SER A 318 11.30 -1.54 38.90
N TRP A 319 10.05 -1.23 38.53
CA TRP A 319 9.13 -0.39 39.30
C TRP A 319 7.97 -1.16 39.92
N ILE A 320 7.76 -2.39 39.57
CA ILE A 320 6.65 -3.24 40.04
C ILE A 320 7.27 -4.43 40.78
N ASP A 321 6.93 -4.61 42.05
CA ASP A 321 7.30 -5.82 42.79
C ASP A 321 6.17 -6.85 42.72
N PHE A 322 6.43 -8.03 42.13
CA PHE A 322 5.46 -9.11 42.13
C PHE A 322 5.14 -9.62 43.54
N GLY A 323 6.11 -9.59 44.43
CA GLY A 323 5.94 -10.13 45.79
C GLY A 323 5.39 -11.55 45.75
N THR A 324 4.28 -11.79 46.46
CA THR A 324 3.51 -13.04 46.42
C THR A 324 2.27 -12.98 45.51
N ASN A 325 2.11 -11.93 44.74
CA ASN A 325 0.89 -11.66 43.97
C ASN A 325 0.81 -12.35 42.61
N VAL A 326 1.91 -13.00 42.17
CA VAL A 326 1.92 -13.76 40.92
C VAL A 326 2.18 -15.22 41.24
N GLU A 327 1.35 -16.11 40.72
CA GLU A 327 1.44 -17.56 40.92
C GLU A 327 1.46 -18.26 39.54
N TYR A 328 2.08 -19.45 39.53
CA TYR A 328 2.05 -20.34 38.36
C TYR A 328 1.69 -21.76 38.76
N SER A 329 1.18 -22.53 37.79
CA SER A 329 0.86 -23.94 37.96
C SER A 329 1.18 -24.70 36.68
N THR A 330 1.66 -25.94 36.78
CA THR A 330 1.91 -26.86 35.69
C THR A 330 0.83 -27.94 35.59
N ASP A 331 -0.03 -28.10 36.58
CA ASP A 331 -1.09 -29.11 36.68
C ASP A 331 -2.50 -28.50 36.76
N GLY A 332 -2.62 -27.18 36.92
CA GLY A 332 -3.88 -26.43 37.06
C GLY A 332 -4.50 -26.51 38.48
N ASN A 333 -3.93 -27.30 39.38
CA ASN A 333 -4.45 -27.52 40.73
C ASN A 333 -3.53 -26.95 41.82
N SER A 334 -2.24 -27.17 41.67
CA SER A 334 -1.21 -26.73 42.63
C SER A 334 -0.58 -25.41 42.14
N TRP A 335 -0.77 -24.34 42.90
CA TRP A 335 -0.24 -23.02 42.58
C TRP A 335 0.93 -22.65 43.44
N LEU A 336 2.02 -22.24 42.81
CA LEU A 336 3.28 -21.84 43.44
C LEU A 336 3.49 -20.34 43.19
N THR A 337 3.96 -19.64 44.22
CA THR A 337 4.34 -18.23 44.08
C THR A 337 5.47 -18.09 43.07
N TYR A 338 5.28 -17.19 42.10
CA TYR A 338 6.31 -16.87 41.13
C TYR A 338 7.27 -15.80 41.69
N THR A 339 8.55 -16.11 41.72
CA THR A 339 9.59 -15.15 42.09
C THR A 339 10.27 -14.63 40.80
N SER A 340 10.49 -13.32 40.70
CA SER A 340 11.17 -12.74 39.55
C SER A 340 12.51 -13.44 39.26
N GLY A 341 12.74 -13.75 37.97
CA GLY A 341 13.90 -14.52 37.54
C GLY A 341 13.74 -16.04 37.57
N THR A 342 12.60 -16.57 38.08
CA THR A 342 12.27 -18.00 37.97
C THR A 342 12.10 -18.37 36.51
N THR A 343 12.75 -19.47 36.11
CA THR A 343 12.61 -20.07 34.79
C THR A 343 11.87 -21.39 34.88
N ILE A 344 10.74 -21.52 34.19
CA ILE A 344 9.93 -22.74 34.20
C ILE A 344 10.22 -23.49 32.91
N THR A 345 10.74 -24.73 33.03
CA THR A 345 11.04 -25.59 31.85
C THR A 345 9.89 -26.51 31.52
N LEU A 346 9.41 -26.51 30.29
CA LEU A 346 8.41 -27.43 29.76
C LEU A 346 9.15 -28.57 29.07
N GLU A 347 9.37 -29.68 29.78
CA GLU A 347 10.26 -30.77 29.38
C GLU A 347 9.80 -31.49 28.09
N ASN A 348 8.48 -31.59 27.87
CA ASN A 348 7.91 -32.29 26.72
C ASN A 348 6.96 -31.41 25.93
N VAL A 349 6.77 -31.74 24.65
CA VAL A 349 5.72 -31.14 23.81
C VAL A 349 4.35 -31.37 24.46
N GLY A 350 3.52 -30.33 24.49
CA GLY A 350 2.21 -30.31 25.13
C GLY A 350 2.22 -30.07 26.63
N ASN A 351 3.40 -30.04 27.29
CA ASN A 351 3.47 -29.56 28.67
C ASN A 351 3.03 -28.10 28.74
N LYS A 352 2.42 -27.73 29.88
CA LYS A 352 1.80 -26.41 30.07
C LYS A 352 2.29 -25.75 31.35
N VAL A 353 2.28 -24.42 31.33
CA VAL A 353 2.34 -23.59 32.52
C VAL A 353 1.26 -22.53 32.44
N MET A 354 0.52 -22.38 33.53
CA MET A 354 -0.56 -21.39 33.69
C MET A 354 -0.10 -20.33 34.68
N PHE A 355 -0.56 -19.09 34.46
CA PHE A 355 -0.28 -17.96 35.31
C PHE A 355 -1.57 -17.29 35.78
N ARG A 356 -1.56 -16.84 37.03
CA ARG A 356 -2.58 -15.99 37.63
C ARG A 356 -1.94 -15.00 38.60
N GLY A 357 -2.67 -13.96 38.96
CA GLY A 357 -2.15 -12.91 39.83
C GLY A 357 -3.23 -11.97 40.35
N SER A 358 -2.84 -11.09 41.23
CA SER A 358 -3.71 -10.09 41.85
C SER A 358 -3.19 -8.67 41.74
N LEU A 359 -2.22 -8.42 40.85
CA LEU A 359 -1.74 -7.07 40.55
C LEU A 359 -2.71 -6.32 39.66
N SER A 360 -3.00 -5.07 40.00
CA SER A 360 -3.86 -4.21 39.17
C SER A 360 -3.16 -3.69 37.92
N ALA A 361 -1.82 -3.54 37.96
CA ALA A 361 -0.99 -3.13 36.82
C ALA A 361 0.36 -3.85 36.85
N TYR A 362 0.89 -4.15 35.65
CA TYR A 362 2.16 -4.82 35.44
C TYR A 362 3.26 -3.90 34.90
N SER A 363 2.92 -2.66 34.60
CA SER A 363 3.84 -1.62 34.12
C SER A 363 3.43 -0.26 34.70
N PRO A 364 4.40 0.66 34.99
CA PRO A 364 4.07 1.99 35.47
C PRO A 364 3.53 2.89 34.33
N GLU A 365 2.77 3.93 34.66
CA GLU A 365 2.27 4.91 33.72
C GLU A 365 3.37 5.63 32.91
N SER A 366 4.58 5.70 33.41
CA SER A 366 5.74 6.31 32.75
C SER A 366 6.31 5.50 31.57
N VAL A 367 5.74 4.35 31.25
CA VAL A 367 6.19 3.42 30.17
C VAL A 367 6.06 4.00 28.78
N THR A 368 5.18 4.99 28.57
CA THR A 368 4.92 5.63 27.28
C THR A 368 6.17 6.27 26.60
N SER A 369 7.34 6.20 27.25
CA SER A 369 8.64 6.64 26.72
C SER A 369 9.39 5.58 25.88
N GLY A 370 8.81 4.38 25.63
CA GLY A 370 9.46 3.29 24.89
C GLY A 370 10.59 2.57 25.61
N ASN A 371 10.72 2.73 26.92
CA ASN A 371 11.73 2.05 27.72
C ASN A 371 11.26 0.66 28.15
N VAL A 372 11.63 -0.36 27.37
CA VAL A 372 11.25 -1.77 27.60
C VAL A 372 11.64 -2.33 28.98
N ASN A 373 12.61 -1.72 29.66
CA ASN A 373 13.01 -2.15 31.02
C ASN A 373 12.00 -1.77 32.11
N LEU A 374 11.05 -0.89 31.74
CA LEU A 374 9.94 -0.51 32.63
C LEU A 374 8.73 -1.45 32.48
N MET A 375 8.74 -2.38 31.53
CA MET A 375 7.63 -3.30 31.26
C MET A 375 7.87 -4.65 31.90
N SER A 376 6.86 -5.16 32.63
CA SER A 376 6.85 -6.57 33.02
C SER A 376 6.40 -7.39 31.81
N ARG A 377 7.18 -8.43 31.44
CA ARG A 377 6.93 -9.17 30.22
C ARG A 377 7.25 -10.66 30.30
N PHE A 378 6.51 -11.46 29.58
CA PHE A 378 6.82 -12.88 29.39
C PHE A 378 7.85 -13.07 28.28
N THR A 379 8.84 -13.92 28.55
CA THR A 379 9.83 -14.36 27.55
C THR A 379 9.81 -15.88 27.43
N THR A 380 10.08 -16.38 26.23
CA THR A 380 10.18 -17.82 25.96
C THR A 380 11.43 -18.11 25.14
N THR A 381 12.09 -19.27 25.38
CA THR A 381 13.33 -19.64 24.66
C THR A 381 13.07 -20.51 23.43
N ALA A 382 11.84 -21.03 23.25
CA ALA A 382 11.42 -21.83 22.13
C ALA A 382 9.92 -21.64 21.88
N ASP A 383 9.45 -22.09 20.70
CA ASP A 383 8.08 -21.89 20.28
C ASP A 383 7.06 -22.54 21.25
N CYS A 384 6.12 -21.71 21.71
CA CYS A 384 5.03 -22.07 22.57
C CYS A 384 3.72 -21.52 22.04
N TYR A 385 2.63 -22.28 22.15
CA TYR A 385 1.30 -21.71 22.07
C TYR A 385 1.01 -20.86 23.30
N VAL A 386 0.31 -19.74 23.08
CA VAL A 386 -0.19 -18.90 24.17
C VAL A 386 -1.70 -18.73 24.01
N TYR A 387 -2.46 -18.96 25.08
CA TYR A 387 -3.91 -18.85 25.11
C TYR A 387 -4.40 -18.67 26.56
N GLY A 388 -5.71 -18.49 26.73
CA GLY A 388 -6.32 -18.28 28.07
C GLY A 388 -6.63 -16.79 28.31
N ASN A 389 -7.29 -16.54 29.41
CA ASN A 389 -7.78 -15.21 29.79
C ASN A 389 -6.72 -14.39 30.51
N ILE A 390 -6.38 -13.24 29.92
CA ILE A 390 -5.38 -12.32 30.49
C ILE A 390 -5.79 -11.79 31.86
N MET A 391 -7.11 -11.64 32.11
CA MET A 391 -7.62 -11.15 33.38
C MET A 391 -7.27 -12.06 34.57
N SER A 392 -6.81 -13.29 34.32
CA SER A 392 -6.28 -14.17 35.34
C SER A 392 -5.09 -13.58 36.10
N LEU A 393 -4.36 -12.65 35.47
CA LEU A 393 -3.23 -11.95 36.09
C LEU A 393 -3.67 -10.87 37.08
N SER A 394 -4.87 -10.31 36.94
CA SER A 394 -5.37 -9.23 37.81
C SER A 394 -6.50 -9.68 38.74
N ASN A 395 -7.20 -10.78 38.40
CA ASN A 395 -8.31 -11.33 39.16
C ASN A 395 -8.22 -12.86 39.19
N PRO A 396 -7.42 -13.47 40.10
CA PRO A 396 -7.03 -14.86 40.02
C PRO A 396 -8.17 -15.88 40.24
N PHE A 397 -9.31 -15.46 40.79
CA PHE A 397 -10.43 -16.33 41.11
C PHE A 397 -11.67 -16.10 40.24
N ASP A 398 -11.92 -14.86 39.82
CA ASP A 398 -13.15 -14.46 39.09
C ASP A 398 -12.85 -13.92 37.68
N PHE A 399 -11.67 -14.23 37.13
CA PHE A 399 -11.22 -13.68 35.84
C PHE A 399 -12.16 -14.03 34.66
N ALA A 400 -12.90 -15.15 34.76
CA ALA A 400 -13.84 -15.55 33.71
C ALA A 400 -15.00 -14.56 33.49
N SER A 401 -15.36 -13.82 34.55
CA SER A 401 -16.41 -12.78 34.50
C SER A 401 -15.85 -11.34 34.49
N ALA A 402 -14.52 -11.20 34.60
CA ALA A 402 -13.88 -9.88 34.71
C ALA A 402 -13.81 -9.19 33.34
N THR A 403 -14.53 -8.07 33.20
CA THR A 403 -14.58 -7.27 31.95
C THR A 403 -14.11 -5.82 32.14
N THR A 404 -13.53 -5.50 33.31
CA THR A 404 -13.05 -4.17 33.67
C THR A 404 -11.59 -4.17 34.02
N ILE A 405 -10.83 -3.29 33.39
CA ILE A 405 -9.46 -2.95 33.76
C ILE A 405 -9.54 -1.68 34.62
N ASN A 406 -8.87 -1.71 35.80
CA ASN A 406 -9.01 -0.65 36.80
C ASN A 406 -7.85 0.36 36.80
N GLU A 407 -6.68 -0.01 36.29
CA GLU A 407 -5.46 0.81 36.33
C GLU A 407 -4.87 1.01 34.93
N SER A 408 -4.27 2.18 34.72
CA SER A 408 -3.51 2.47 33.50
C SER A 408 -2.33 1.49 33.33
N CYS A 409 -1.94 1.24 32.09
CA CYS A 409 -0.80 0.36 31.74
C CYS A 409 -0.89 -1.06 32.31
N SER A 410 -2.08 -1.57 32.66
CA SER A 410 -2.26 -2.86 33.34
C SER A 410 -1.54 -4.02 32.65
N PHE A 411 -1.59 -4.10 31.32
CA PHE A 411 -0.98 -5.17 30.52
C PHE A 411 -0.04 -4.62 29.43
N CYS A 412 0.51 -3.44 29.67
CA CYS A 412 1.43 -2.76 28.78
C CYS A 412 2.69 -3.62 28.55
N GLY A 413 3.05 -3.87 27.30
CA GLY A 413 4.24 -4.60 26.89
C GLY A 413 4.31 -6.07 27.33
N LEU A 414 3.20 -6.69 27.73
CA LEU A 414 3.20 -8.00 28.42
C LEU A 414 3.89 -9.12 27.64
N PHE A 415 3.87 -9.07 26.29
CA PHE A 415 4.56 -10.02 25.41
C PHE A 415 5.60 -9.33 24.53
N TYR A 416 6.00 -8.11 24.82
CA TYR A 416 6.91 -7.29 24.02
C TYR A 416 8.14 -8.07 23.56
N GLY A 417 8.36 -8.11 22.25
CA GLY A 417 9.50 -8.75 21.61
C GLY A 417 9.56 -10.28 21.70
N ASN A 418 8.51 -10.94 22.16
CA ASN A 418 8.49 -12.40 22.25
C ASN A 418 8.17 -13.05 20.89
N THR A 419 9.20 -13.40 20.14
CA THR A 419 9.10 -13.98 18.79
C THR A 419 8.68 -15.45 18.78
N HIS A 420 8.70 -16.11 19.92
CA HIS A 420 8.42 -17.55 20.08
C HIS A 420 6.96 -17.87 20.43
N ILE A 421 6.14 -16.89 20.80
CA ILE A 421 4.73 -17.15 21.03
C ILE A 421 3.98 -17.34 19.71
N LYS A 422 3.07 -18.31 19.69
CA LYS A 422 2.28 -18.72 18.51
C LYS A 422 0.81 -18.82 18.89
N ASN A 423 -0.07 -18.57 17.90
CA ASN A 423 -1.48 -18.90 18.07
C ASN A 423 -1.67 -20.43 18.13
N HIS A 424 -2.52 -20.88 19.05
CA HIS A 424 -3.03 -22.25 19.02
C HIS A 424 -4.17 -22.34 17.99
N VAL A 425 -4.33 -23.48 17.31
CA VAL A 425 -5.29 -23.63 16.21
C VAL A 425 -6.75 -23.33 16.62
N ASN A 426 -7.17 -23.78 17.79
CA ASN A 426 -8.55 -23.63 18.26
C ASN A 426 -8.69 -23.03 19.68
N LYS A 427 -7.64 -22.42 20.21
CA LYS A 427 -7.65 -21.71 21.51
C LYS A 427 -7.05 -20.33 21.32
N SER A 428 -7.71 -19.31 21.82
CA SER A 428 -7.24 -17.91 21.71
C SER A 428 -6.83 -17.34 23.07
N ILE A 429 -6.01 -16.29 23.04
CA ILE A 429 -5.91 -15.37 24.17
C ILE A 429 -7.25 -14.64 24.25
N ALA A 430 -7.85 -14.62 25.42
CA ALA A 430 -9.06 -13.85 25.71
C ALA A 430 -8.69 -12.50 26.31
N LEU A 431 -9.15 -11.42 25.68
CA LEU A 431 -9.06 -10.04 26.15
C LEU A 431 -10.50 -9.51 26.37
N PRO A 432 -11.22 -9.99 27.39
CA PRO A 432 -12.65 -9.80 27.53
C PRO A 432 -13.04 -8.39 28.03
N ALA A 433 -12.05 -7.52 28.32
CA ALA A 433 -12.34 -6.22 28.91
C ALA A 433 -13.11 -5.32 27.93
N THR A 434 -14.26 -4.82 28.40
CA THR A 434 -15.11 -3.80 27.72
C THR A 434 -14.96 -2.41 28.37
N THR A 435 -14.45 -2.35 29.61
CA THR A 435 -14.08 -1.11 30.29
C THR A 435 -12.55 -1.02 30.34
N LEU A 436 -12.01 -0.04 29.64
CA LEU A 436 -10.58 0.15 29.46
C LEU A 436 -10.08 1.39 30.22
N THR A 437 -8.81 1.40 30.53
CA THR A 437 -8.07 2.53 31.11
C THR A 437 -6.96 2.98 30.15
N PRO A 438 -6.40 4.17 30.32
CA PRO A 438 -5.34 4.65 29.44
C PRO A 438 -4.17 3.67 29.32
N TYR A 439 -3.69 3.45 28.10
CA TYR A 439 -2.52 2.62 27.77
C TYR A 439 -2.59 1.17 28.30
N CYS A 440 -3.78 0.63 28.63
CA CYS A 440 -3.91 -0.68 29.29
C CYS A 440 -3.34 -1.86 28.49
N TYR A 441 -3.35 -1.79 27.15
CA TYR A 441 -2.79 -2.79 26.24
C TYR A 441 -1.68 -2.22 25.33
N TYR A 442 -1.09 -1.07 25.71
CA TYR A 442 -0.01 -0.43 24.96
C TYR A 442 1.13 -1.41 24.70
N GLU A 443 1.59 -1.54 23.43
CA GLU A 443 2.70 -2.43 23.02
C GLU A 443 2.56 -3.91 23.44
N MET A 444 1.36 -4.39 23.80
CA MET A 444 1.19 -5.71 24.42
C MET A 444 1.82 -6.85 23.62
N PHE A 445 1.70 -6.84 22.28
CA PHE A 445 2.29 -7.83 21.37
C PHE A 445 3.34 -7.23 20.44
N HIS A 446 3.91 -6.07 20.77
CA HIS A 446 4.91 -5.40 19.94
C HIS A 446 6.04 -6.36 19.58
N GLY A 447 6.33 -6.54 18.27
CA GLY A 447 7.42 -7.41 17.80
C GLY A 447 7.17 -8.91 17.96
N CYS A 448 5.97 -9.35 18.28
CA CYS A 448 5.62 -10.77 18.37
C CYS A 448 5.45 -11.39 16.98
N THR A 449 6.57 -11.66 16.29
CA THR A 449 6.61 -12.12 14.91
C THR A 449 5.99 -13.51 14.68
N GLY A 450 5.66 -14.25 15.72
CA GLY A 450 5.03 -15.57 15.65
C GLY A 450 3.51 -15.57 15.67
N ILE A 451 2.89 -14.41 15.96
CA ILE A 451 1.42 -14.26 16.00
C ILE A 451 0.90 -14.10 14.58
N THR A 452 -0.07 -14.95 14.18
CA THR A 452 -0.68 -14.96 12.84
C THR A 452 -2.09 -14.38 12.82
N SER A 453 -2.79 -14.37 13.97
CA SER A 453 -4.12 -13.78 14.15
C SER A 453 -4.20 -13.04 15.48
N ALA A 454 -4.86 -11.90 15.50
CA ALA A 454 -5.07 -11.11 16.71
C ALA A 454 -6.22 -11.69 17.56
N PRO A 455 -6.20 -11.53 18.91
CA PRO A 455 -7.33 -11.81 19.78
C PRO A 455 -8.49 -10.82 19.52
N GLN A 456 -9.71 -11.18 19.91
CA GLN A 456 -10.87 -10.31 19.83
C GLN A 456 -10.75 -9.11 20.80
N LEU A 457 -11.22 -7.94 20.37
CA LEU A 457 -11.20 -6.68 21.13
C LEU A 457 -12.64 -6.14 21.26
N PRO A 458 -13.39 -6.56 22.30
CA PRO A 458 -14.83 -6.32 22.36
C PRO A 458 -15.22 -4.90 22.80
N ALA A 459 -14.27 -4.06 23.25
CA ALA A 459 -14.57 -2.74 23.79
C ALA A 459 -15.11 -1.79 22.70
N THR A 460 -16.26 -1.19 22.96
CA THR A 460 -16.88 -0.14 22.15
C THR A 460 -16.62 1.27 22.66
N THR A 461 -16.19 1.39 23.93
CA THR A 461 -15.74 2.63 24.58
C THR A 461 -14.26 2.52 24.87
N LEU A 462 -13.48 3.42 24.28
CA LEU A 462 -12.02 3.40 24.35
C LEU A 462 -11.47 4.44 25.33
N SER A 463 -10.26 4.21 25.81
CA SER A 463 -9.44 5.15 26.57
C SER A 463 -8.21 5.57 25.78
N ASP A 464 -7.55 6.65 26.20
CA ASP A 464 -6.37 7.19 25.54
C ASP A 464 -5.26 6.13 25.43
N GLY A 465 -4.72 5.96 24.23
CA GLY A 465 -3.64 5.03 23.95
C GLY A 465 -3.91 3.54 24.26
N CYS A 466 -5.16 3.14 24.53
CA CYS A 466 -5.46 1.80 25.07
C CYS A 466 -4.97 0.63 24.20
N TYR A 467 -4.89 0.80 22.87
CA TYR A 467 -4.40 -0.19 21.90
C TYR A 467 -3.24 0.36 21.05
N SER A 468 -2.62 1.48 21.47
CA SER A 468 -1.48 2.07 20.75
C SER A 468 -0.35 1.04 20.63
N GLU A 469 0.22 0.90 19.42
CA GLU A 469 1.33 -0.01 19.08
C GLU A 469 1.11 -1.49 19.45
N MET A 470 -0.14 -1.91 19.74
CA MET A 470 -0.44 -3.23 20.29
C MET A 470 0.15 -4.39 19.48
N PHE A 471 0.11 -4.32 18.16
CA PHE A 471 0.64 -5.34 17.24
C PHE A 471 1.77 -4.81 16.36
N TYR A 472 2.41 -3.71 16.72
CA TYR A 472 3.51 -3.16 15.95
C TYR A 472 4.57 -4.22 15.65
N GLY A 473 4.96 -4.38 14.37
CA GLY A 473 6.00 -5.34 13.99
C GLY A 473 5.63 -6.82 14.13
N CYS A 474 4.36 -7.17 14.29
CA CYS A 474 3.88 -8.55 14.20
C CYS A 474 3.89 -9.01 12.74
N THR A 475 5.08 -9.31 12.20
CA THR A 475 5.28 -9.53 10.77
C THR A 475 4.53 -10.72 10.18
N SER A 476 4.10 -11.69 10.99
CA SER A 476 3.27 -12.82 10.55
C SER A 476 1.77 -12.58 10.72
N LEU A 477 1.36 -11.45 11.29
CA LEU A 477 -0.06 -11.14 11.51
C LEU A 477 -0.74 -10.95 10.16
N ALA A 478 -1.61 -11.88 9.81
CA ALA A 478 -2.33 -11.88 8.54
C ALA A 478 -3.76 -11.34 8.68
N PHE A 479 -4.31 -11.33 9.90
CA PHE A 479 -5.70 -11.00 10.18
C PHE A 479 -5.80 -10.09 11.40
N ALA A 480 -6.33 -8.89 11.17
CA ALA A 480 -6.66 -7.94 12.23
C ALA A 480 -7.95 -8.37 12.96
N PRO A 481 -8.14 -7.99 14.23
CA PRO A 481 -9.40 -8.18 14.95
C PRO A 481 -10.46 -7.20 14.45
N GLU A 482 -11.73 -7.44 14.77
CA GLU A 482 -12.77 -6.42 14.64
C GLU A 482 -12.52 -5.25 15.59
N LEU A 483 -12.82 -4.01 15.13
CA LEU A 483 -12.70 -2.78 15.91
C LEU A 483 -14.06 -2.07 15.98
N PRO A 484 -14.94 -2.44 16.90
CA PRO A 484 -16.35 -2.05 16.88
C PRO A 484 -16.63 -0.62 17.37
N ALA A 485 -15.62 0.10 17.89
CA ALA A 485 -15.80 1.42 18.44
C ALA A 485 -16.18 2.47 17.38
N THR A 486 -17.25 3.24 17.60
CA THR A 486 -17.71 4.33 16.72
C THR A 486 -17.28 5.71 17.19
N THR A 487 -16.79 5.81 18.42
CA THR A 487 -16.21 7.01 19.05
C THR A 487 -14.85 6.66 19.59
N LEU A 488 -13.83 7.42 19.17
CA LEU A 488 -12.45 7.14 19.51
C LEU A 488 -11.91 8.08 20.59
N ALA A 489 -10.96 7.56 21.37
CA ALA A 489 -10.13 8.32 22.30
C ALA A 489 -8.81 8.74 21.63
N SER A 490 -8.04 9.61 22.27
CA SER A 490 -6.74 10.06 21.77
C SER A 490 -5.76 8.89 21.66
N GLU A 491 -4.99 8.83 20.58
CA GLU A 491 -3.95 7.80 20.33
C GLU A 491 -4.42 6.32 20.44
N CYS A 492 -5.73 6.06 20.55
CA CYS A 492 -6.24 4.72 20.89
C CYS A 492 -5.82 3.60 19.94
N TYR A 493 -5.61 3.88 18.65
CA TYR A 493 -5.14 2.94 17.62
C TYR A 493 -3.87 3.42 16.92
N ARG A 494 -3.12 4.36 17.54
CA ARG A 494 -1.86 4.86 16.99
C ARG A 494 -0.90 3.68 16.76
N GLU A 495 -0.35 3.57 15.53
CA GLU A 495 0.63 2.53 15.13
C GLU A 495 0.21 1.07 15.42
N MET A 496 -1.10 0.81 15.64
CA MET A 496 -1.59 -0.49 16.13
C MET A 496 -1.11 -1.68 15.30
N PHE A 497 -1.07 -1.55 13.97
CA PHE A 497 -0.63 -2.59 13.04
C PHE A 497 0.61 -2.17 12.23
N ALA A 498 1.31 -1.11 12.64
CA ALA A 498 2.49 -0.67 11.90
C ALA A 498 3.49 -1.81 11.74
N LYS A 499 4.07 -1.95 10.55
CA LYS A 499 5.01 -3.02 10.15
C LYS A 499 4.45 -4.46 10.24
N CYS A 500 3.14 -4.66 10.25
CA CYS A 500 2.52 -5.98 10.07
C CYS A 500 2.59 -6.37 8.58
N THR A 501 3.76 -6.84 8.13
CA THR A 501 4.07 -7.05 6.71
C THR A 501 3.27 -8.16 6.04
N SER A 502 2.63 -9.05 6.78
CA SER A 502 1.72 -10.09 6.25
C SER A 502 0.25 -9.68 6.22
N LEU A 503 -0.10 -8.50 6.77
CA LEU A 503 -1.47 -8.01 6.78
C LEU A 503 -1.88 -7.59 5.37
N THR A 504 -2.93 -8.23 4.82
CA THR A 504 -3.38 -8.00 3.44
C THR A 504 -4.61 -7.11 3.34
N SER A 505 -5.40 -7.03 4.41
CA SER A 505 -6.57 -6.17 4.54
C SER A 505 -6.67 -5.60 5.96
N GLY A 506 -7.12 -4.35 6.07
CA GLY A 506 -7.47 -3.74 7.35
C GLY A 506 -8.84 -4.26 7.88
N PRO A 507 -9.12 -4.10 9.19
CA PRO A 507 -10.47 -4.29 9.75
C PRO A 507 -11.39 -3.16 9.29
N GLU A 508 -12.70 -3.33 9.43
CA GLU A 508 -13.64 -2.23 9.28
C GLU A 508 -13.39 -1.15 10.35
N LEU A 509 -13.49 0.12 9.97
CA LEU A 509 -13.28 1.29 10.84
C LEU A 509 -14.57 2.14 10.89
N PRO A 510 -15.56 1.75 11.68
CA PRO A 510 -16.89 2.37 11.68
C PRO A 510 -16.93 3.74 12.37
N ALA A 511 -15.81 4.22 12.93
CA ALA A 511 -15.79 5.43 13.74
C ALA A 511 -16.08 6.69 12.91
N THR A 512 -17.08 7.45 13.33
CA THR A 512 -17.43 8.77 12.79
C THR A 512 -17.02 9.90 13.72
N THR A 513 -16.75 9.61 15.02
CA THR A 513 -16.26 10.57 16.00
C THR A 513 -14.81 10.24 16.35
N LEU A 514 -13.91 11.09 15.86
CA LEU A 514 -12.47 10.94 16.02
C LEU A 514 -11.91 11.76 17.18
N SER A 515 -10.71 11.40 17.63
CA SER A 515 -9.86 12.18 18.54
C SER A 515 -8.48 12.42 17.91
N ASP A 516 -7.65 13.24 18.58
CA ASP A 516 -6.31 13.56 18.09
C ASP A 516 -5.46 12.28 18.01
N ILE A 517 -4.70 12.13 16.93
CA ILE A 517 -3.72 11.05 16.70
C ILE A 517 -4.34 9.63 16.71
N CYS A 518 -5.68 9.49 16.70
CA CYS A 518 -6.36 8.22 16.98
C CYS A 518 -6.03 7.06 16.02
N TYR A 519 -5.76 7.35 14.73
CA TYR A 519 -5.37 6.37 13.70
C TYR A 519 -3.99 6.68 13.10
N ALA A 520 -3.20 7.58 13.74
CA ALA A 520 -1.90 7.94 13.19
C ALA A 520 -1.01 6.69 13.02
N TYR A 521 -0.43 6.55 11.82
CA TYR A 521 0.46 5.46 11.42
C TYR A 521 -0.11 4.04 11.59
N MET A 522 -1.43 3.88 11.72
CA MET A 522 -2.07 2.60 12.07
C MET A 522 -1.60 1.42 11.22
N PHE A 523 -1.41 1.61 9.91
CA PHE A 523 -0.95 0.60 8.96
C PHE A 523 0.40 0.94 8.33
N SER A 524 1.18 1.87 8.91
CA SER A 524 2.48 2.27 8.36
C SER A 524 3.38 1.05 8.16
N GLY A 525 3.95 0.88 6.95
CA GLY A 525 4.82 -0.24 6.63
C GLY A 525 4.14 -1.60 6.46
N CYS A 526 2.81 -1.68 6.40
CA CYS A 526 2.07 -2.89 6.03
C CYS A 526 2.26 -3.16 4.52
N SER A 527 3.43 -3.67 4.16
CA SER A 527 3.86 -3.78 2.74
C SER A 527 3.01 -4.71 1.88
N SER A 528 2.20 -5.58 2.48
CA SER A 528 1.28 -6.49 1.78
C SER A 528 -0.16 -6.01 1.73
N LEU A 529 -0.46 -4.85 2.32
CA LEU A 529 -1.81 -4.32 2.38
C LEU A 529 -2.28 -3.93 0.97
N VAL A 530 -3.34 -4.57 0.48
CA VAL A 530 -3.91 -4.35 -0.86
C VAL A 530 -5.30 -3.74 -0.83
N SER A 531 -6.05 -3.94 0.26
CA SER A 531 -7.35 -3.33 0.50
C SER A 531 -7.36 -2.58 1.82
N VAL A 532 -7.98 -1.41 1.80
CA VAL A 532 -8.09 -0.51 2.95
C VAL A 532 -9.56 -0.39 3.37
N PRO A 533 -9.83 -0.13 4.67
CA PRO A 533 -11.17 0.13 5.15
C PRO A 533 -11.71 1.47 4.65
N GLU A 534 -13.03 1.63 4.64
CA GLU A 534 -13.68 2.93 4.48
C GLU A 534 -13.38 3.84 5.67
N LEU A 535 -13.30 5.15 5.42
CA LEU A 535 -13.06 6.19 6.43
C LEU A 535 -14.25 7.16 6.47
N PRO A 536 -15.32 6.83 7.19
CA PRO A 536 -16.61 7.53 7.11
C PRO A 536 -16.63 8.90 7.81
N ALA A 537 -15.59 9.27 8.57
CA ALA A 537 -15.59 10.49 9.36
C ALA A 537 -15.48 11.74 8.47
N THR A 538 -16.44 12.66 8.62
CA THR A 538 -16.46 13.96 7.94
C THR A 538 -15.91 15.12 8.78
N THR A 539 -15.74 14.90 10.09
CA THR A 539 -15.15 15.85 11.03
C THR A 539 -13.85 15.27 11.59
N LEU A 540 -12.74 15.87 11.18
CA LEU A 540 -11.41 15.40 11.54
C LEU A 540 -10.86 16.09 12.79
N LYS A 541 -9.85 15.49 13.40
CA LYS A 541 -9.05 15.99 14.50
C LYS A 541 -7.59 16.12 14.09
N ASN A 542 -6.75 16.71 14.95
CA ASN A 542 -5.33 16.89 14.64
C ASN A 542 -4.65 15.53 14.46
N SER A 543 -3.88 15.39 13.41
CA SER A 543 -3.09 14.19 13.08
C SER A 543 -3.87 12.87 13.13
N CYS A 544 -5.22 12.89 13.00
CA CYS A 544 -6.04 11.69 13.22
C CYS A 544 -5.77 10.57 12.21
N TYR A 545 -5.36 10.89 10.97
CA TYR A 545 -4.99 9.94 9.91
C TYR A 545 -3.54 10.15 9.42
N MET A 546 -2.69 10.83 10.22
CA MET A 546 -1.30 11.09 9.86
C MET A 546 -0.56 9.76 9.61
N GLY A 547 0.10 9.63 8.44
CA GLY A 547 0.88 8.47 8.05
C GLY A 547 0.12 7.14 8.02
N MET A 548 -1.23 7.16 8.01
CA MET A 548 -2.04 5.95 8.24
C MET A 548 -1.67 4.78 7.33
N PHE A 549 -1.35 5.04 6.06
CA PHE A 549 -0.94 4.03 5.07
C PHE A 549 0.48 4.25 4.54
N GLU A 550 1.32 4.97 5.30
CA GLU A 550 2.71 5.25 4.93
C GLU A 550 3.45 3.93 4.61
N PHE A 551 4.18 3.88 3.50
CA PHE A 551 4.93 2.68 3.02
C PHE A 551 4.09 1.40 2.77
N CYS A 552 2.78 1.51 2.59
CA CYS A 552 1.95 0.39 2.10
C CYS A 552 2.22 0.17 0.60
N SER A 553 3.33 -0.48 0.28
CA SER A 553 3.88 -0.55 -1.08
C SER A 553 3.03 -1.31 -2.09
N GLN A 554 2.11 -2.17 -1.65
CA GLN A 554 1.19 -2.94 -2.50
C GLN A 554 -0.19 -2.27 -2.64
N LEU A 555 -0.44 -1.17 -1.94
CA LEU A 555 -1.71 -0.47 -2.01
C LEU A 555 -1.90 0.16 -3.39
N ILE A 556 -2.99 -0.22 -4.10
CA ILE A 556 -3.29 0.22 -5.47
C ILE A 556 -4.31 1.35 -5.47
N TYR A 557 -5.32 1.28 -4.60
CA TYR A 557 -6.43 2.22 -4.50
C TYR A 557 -6.52 2.80 -3.09
N SER A 558 -6.81 4.09 -3.00
CA SER A 558 -7.07 4.79 -1.75
C SER A 558 -8.53 4.64 -1.30
N PRO A 559 -8.84 4.79 0.01
CA PRO A 559 -10.22 4.99 0.46
C PRO A 559 -10.74 6.37 0.05
N GLU A 560 -12.06 6.58 0.09
CA GLU A 560 -12.65 7.90 -0.03
C GLU A 560 -12.34 8.78 1.21
N LEU A 561 -12.17 10.09 0.99
CA LEU A 561 -11.86 11.08 2.02
C LEU A 561 -12.93 12.18 2.04
N PRO A 562 -14.08 11.96 2.69
CA PRO A 562 -15.26 12.81 2.54
C PRO A 562 -15.20 14.16 3.29
N ALA A 563 -14.16 14.42 4.08
CA ALA A 563 -14.07 15.61 4.91
C ALA A 563 -13.87 16.89 4.08
N THR A 564 -14.70 17.89 4.30
CA THR A 564 -14.64 19.20 3.60
C THR A 564 -13.91 20.28 4.40
N LYS A 565 -13.61 20.03 5.67
CA LYS A 565 -12.87 20.91 6.57
C LYS A 565 -11.79 20.10 7.29
N LEU A 566 -10.57 20.54 7.21
CA LEU A 566 -9.41 19.82 7.74
C LEU A 566 -8.81 20.49 8.97
N ASN A 567 -8.26 19.68 9.86
CA ASN A 567 -7.47 20.09 11.00
C ASN A 567 -5.96 19.91 10.74
N VAL A 568 -5.13 20.34 11.72
CA VAL A 568 -3.67 20.33 11.60
C VAL A 568 -3.17 18.91 11.36
N SER A 569 -2.34 18.72 10.33
CA SER A 569 -1.66 17.48 9.99
C SER A 569 -2.57 16.25 9.86
N CYS A 570 -3.88 16.43 9.62
CA CYS A 570 -4.84 15.31 9.68
C CYS A 570 -4.62 14.24 8.60
N TYR A 571 -4.08 14.59 7.43
CA TYR A 571 -3.72 13.70 6.32
C TYR A 571 -2.23 13.80 5.95
N GLU A 572 -1.39 14.35 6.85
CA GLU A 572 0.06 14.42 6.67
C GLU A 572 0.61 13.01 6.44
N GLU A 573 1.45 12.86 5.39
CA GLU A 573 2.11 11.58 5.03
C GLU A 573 1.19 10.38 4.79
N MET A 574 -0.14 10.58 4.65
CA MET A 574 -1.13 9.48 4.68
C MET A 574 -0.82 8.33 3.71
N PHE A 575 -0.34 8.63 2.49
CA PHE A 575 0.03 7.63 1.47
C PHE A 575 1.51 7.72 1.08
N LYS A 576 2.35 8.35 1.88
CA LYS A 576 3.78 8.48 1.59
C LYS A 576 4.42 7.11 1.36
N GLY A 577 5.15 6.96 0.27
CA GLY A 577 5.80 5.70 -0.08
C GLY A 577 4.88 4.57 -0.56
N CYS A 578 3.60 4.84 -0.83
CA CYS A 578 2.68 3.90 -1.47
C CYS A 578 3.04 3.76 -2.96
N THR A 579 4.09 3.03 -3.25
CA THR A 579 4.71 2.95 -4.59
C THR A 579 3.83 2.32 -5.67
N SER A 580 2.77 1.61 -5.29
CA SER A 580 1.80 0.98 -6.21
C SER A 580 0.50 1.78 -6.38
N LEU A 581 0.31 2.88 -5.66
CA LEU A 581 -0.89 3.72 -5.74
C LEU A 581 -0.99 4.37 -7.12
N VAL A 582 -2.07 4.10 -7.86
CA VAL A 582 -2.25 4.57 -9.24
C VAL A 582 -3.15 5.80 -9.36
N SER A 583 -4.07 5.99 -8.42
CA SER A 583 -4.99 7.14 -8.36
C SER A 583 -5.08 7.71 -6.96
N ALA A 584 -5.12 9.03 -6.87
CA ALA A 584 -5.43 9.72 -5.63
C ALA A 584 -6.95 9.71 -5.36
N PRO A 585 -7.39 9.80 -4.09
CA PRO A 585 -8.80 10.05 -3.75
C PRO A 585 -9.19 11.47 -4.13
N GLU A 586 -10.49 11.75 -4.24
CA GLU A 586 -11.00 13.12 -4.28
C GLU A 586 -10.68 13.86 -2.96
N LEU A 587 -10.31 15.13 -3.06
CA LEU A 587 -9.99 15.99 -1.92
C LEU A 587 -10.98 17.18 -1.86
N PRO A 588 -12.19 16.98 -1.36
CA PRO A 588 -13.26 17.98 -1.43
C PRO A 588 -13.08 19.18 -0.47
N ALA A 589 -12.01 19.16 0.36
CA ALA A 589 -11.81 20.17 1.38
C ALA A 589 -11.38 21.52 0.78
N THR A 590 -12.15 22.57 1.12
CA THR A 590 -11.84 23.96 0.79
C THR A 590 -11.35 24.76 2.00
N THR A 591 -11.54 24.24 3.22
CA THR A 591 -11.04 24.84 4.47
C THR A 591 -9.89 24.00 5.00
N LEU A 592 -8.68 24.54 4.89
CA LEU A 592 -7.42 23.87 5.19
C LEU A 592 -6.80 24.38 6.49
N SER A 593 -6.04 23.51 7.15
CA SER A 593 -5.16 23.82 8.30
C SER A 593 -3.71 23.56 7.97
N SER A 594 -2.78 24.01 8.84
CA SER A 594 -1.33 23.83 8.61
C SER A 594 -0.97 22.35 8.50
N GLY A 595 -0.13 22.01 7.51
CA GLY A 595 0.37 20.66 7.29
C GLY A 595 -0.66 19.60 6.92
N CYS A 596 -1.95 19.97 6.69
CA CYS A 596 -3.01 18.97 6.58
C CYS A 596 -2.84 17.98 5.43
N TYR A 597 -2.08 18.31 4.38
CA TYR A 597 -1.72 17.45 3.26
C TYR A 597 -0.19 17.34 3.03
N LEU A 598 0.61 17.73 4.04
CA LEU A 598 2.06 17.69 3.94
C LEU A 598 2.53 16.28 3.56
N ALA A 599 3.30 16.18 2.48
CA ALA A 599 3.89 14.93 1.96
C ALA A 599 2.88 13.77 1.71
N MET A 600 1.57 14.08 1.52
CA MET A 600 0.50 13.08 1.46
C MET A 600 0.78 11.96 0.45
N PHE A 601 1.34 12.27 -0.72
CA PHE A 601 1.68 11.30 -1.77
C PHE A 601 3.19 11.25 -2.07
N ASP A 602 4.05 11.69 -1.13
CA ASP A 602 5.52 11.67 -1.33
C ASP A 602 5.97 10.24 -1.67
N GLY A 603 6.64 10.08 -2.82
CA GLY A 603 7.14 8.78 -3.29
C GLY A 603 6.10 7.82 -3.87
N CYS A 604 4.87 8.27 -4.17
CA CYS A 604 3.87 7.48 -4.89
C CYS A 604 4.25 7.40 -6.38
N LYS A 605 5.19 6.52 -6.71
CA LYS A 605 5.85 6.47 -8.02
C LYS A 605 4.92 6.15 -9.18
N LYS A 606 3.81 5.43 -8.93
CA LYS A 606 2.84 5.03 -9.96
C LYS A 606 1.62 5.96 -10.07
N LEU A 607 1.56 7.00 -9.26
CA LEU A 607 0.47 7.97 -9.31
C LEU A 607 0.50 8.71 -10.65
N VAL A 608 -0.54 8.52 -11.47
CA VAL A 608 -0.60 9.09 -12.84
C VAL A 608 -1.35 10.42 -12.91
N SER A 609 -2.27 10.67 -11.99
CA SER A 609 -3.09 11.88 -11.92
C SER A 609 -3.17 12.43 -10.51
N ALA A 610 -3.04 13.73 -10.37
CA ALA A 610 -3.29 14.44 -9.12
C ALA A 610 -4.80 14.70 -8.92
N PRO A 611 -5.31 14.78 -7.68
CA PRO A 611 -6.67 15.20 -7.39
C PRO A 611 -6.84 16.71 -7.62
N GLU A 612 -8.06 17.19 -7.78
CA GLU A 612 -8.35 18.64 -7.80
C GLU A 612 -8.06 19.29 -6.45
N LEU A 613 -7.45 20.49 -6.47
CA LEU A 613 -7.11 21.28 -5.29
C LEU A 613 -7.83 22.62 -5.37
N SER A 614 -9.03 22.71 -4.84
CA SER A 614 -9.93 23.87 -5.03
C SER A 614 -9.84 24.98 -3.96
N ALA A 615 -8.94 24.82 -2.96
CA ALA A 615 -8.82 25.81 -1.88
C ALA A 615 -8.21 27.14 -2.36
N SER A 616 -8.86 28.27 -2.09
CA SER A 616 -8.38 29.63 -2.38
C SER A 616 -7.43 30.18 -1.33
N THR A 617 -7.35 29.56 -0.15
CA THR A 617 -6.46 29.90 0.97
C THR A 617 -5.70 28.67 1.41
N VAL A 618 -4.38 28.71 1.34
CA VAL A 618 -3.49 27.61 1.75
C VAL A 618 -2.68 28.02 2.97
N LYS A 619 -2.72 27.19 4.02
CA LYS A 619 -2.01 27.43 5.28
C LYS A 619 -0.55 26.95 5.20
N SER A 620 0.23 27.24 6.25
CA SER A 620 1.67 26.89 6.28
C SER A 620 1.88 25.38 6.07
N ALA A 621 2.87 25.06 5.22
CA ALA A 621 3.29 23.69 4.85
C ALA A 621 2.18 22.76 4.33
N CYS A 622 1.01 23.28 3.99
CA CYS A 622 -0.19 22.46 3.73
C CYS A 622 -0.01 21.50 2.54
N TYR A 623 0.55 21.97 1.42
CA TYR A 623 0.85 21.16 0.24
C TYR A 623 2.36 20.92 0.07
N GLY A 624 3.16 21.17 1.12
CA GLY A 624 4.58 20.90 1.09
C GLY A 624 4.84 19.42 0.75
N ARG A 625 5.73 19.16 -0.22
CA ARG A 625 6.11 17.80 -0.66
C ARG A 625 4.98 16.88 -1.09
N MET A 626 3.76 17.41 -1.34
CA MET A 626 2.56 16.60 -1.54
C MET A 626 2.73 15.53 -2.63
N PHE A 627 3.39 15.85 -3.73
CA PHE A 627 3.65 14.93 -4.85
C PHE A 627 5.15 14.70 -5.09
N ARG A 628 5.99 14.93 -4.09
CA ARG A 628 7.44 14.72 -4.20
C ARG A 628 7.74 13.30 -4.68
N GLY A 629 8.54 13.15 -5.74
CA GLY A 629 8.94 11.84 -6.27
C GLY A 629 7.84 11.02 -6.94
N CYS A 630 6.69 11.63 -7.28
CA CYS A 630 5.64 11.00 -8.10
C CYS A 630 6.08 10.95 -9.56
N THR A 631 6.92 9.98 -9.90
CA THR A 631 7.61 9.93 -11.19
C THR A 631 6.71 9.60 -12.39
N SER A 632 5.50 9.08 -12.17
CA SER A 632 4.52 8.80 -13.24
C SER A 632 3.53 9.97 -13.46
N LEU A 633 3.57 11.01 -12.61
CA LEU A 633 2.68 12.16 -12.73
C LEU A 633 3.08 13.00 -13.95
N THR A 634 2.13 13.20 -14.89
CA THR A 634 2.36 13.97 -16.14
C THR A 634 1.73 15.36 -16.10
N THR A 635 0.72 15.56 -15.26
CA THR A 635 -0.05 16.81 -15.19
C THR A 635 -0.24 17.21 -13.73
N ALA A 636 0.15 18.43 -13.39
CA ALA A 636 -0.13 19.05 -12.09
C ALA A 636 -1.60 19.50 -12.00
N PRO A 637 -2.23 19.51 -10.82
CA PRO A 637 -3.55 20.09 -10.64
C PRO A 637 -3.50 21.63 -10.76
N GLU A 638 -4.64 22.26 -11.02
CA GLU A 638 -4.77 23.71 -10.89
C GLU A 638 -4.56 24.14 -9.43
N LEU A 639 -3.90 25.29 -9.24
CA LEU A 639 -3.54 25.85 -7.94
C LEU A 639 -4.16 27.24 -7.77
N PRO A 640 -5.45 27.35 -7.47
CA PRO A 640 -6.21 28.59 -7.52
C PRO A 640 -5.95 29.52 -6.31
N ALA A 641 -5.10 29.13 -5.36
CA ALA A 641 -4.91 29.86 -4.11
C ALA A 641 -4.24 31.23 -4.34
N THR A 642 -4.89 32.26 -3.83
CA THR A 642 -4.39 33.64 -3.81
C THR A 642 -3.85 34.06 -2.44
N THR A 643 -4.21 33.35 -1.38
CA THR A 643 -3.72 33.57 -0.01
C THR A 643 -2.84 32.41 0.42
N LEU A 644 -1.56 32.68 0.66
CA LEU A 644 -0.53 31.69 0.95
C LEU A 644 -0.07 31.72 2.41
N GLY A 645 0.27 30.54 2.95
CA GLY A 645 1.06 30.35 4.16
C GLY A 645 2.55 30.19 3.85
N GLU A 646 3.39 30.17 4.87
CA GLU A 646 4.82 29.86 4.73
C GLU A 646 5.01 28.42 4.29
N GLU A 647 5.99 28.16 3.40
CA GLU A 647 6.33 26.82 2.90
C GLU A 647 5.14 26.03 2.29
N CYS A 648 4.03 26.71 1.93
CA CYS A 648 2.77 26.05 1.58
C CYS A 648 2.85 25.13 0.35
N TYR A 649 3.78 25.39 -0.61
CA TYR A 649 4.06 24.56 -1.78
C TYR A 649 5.55 24.12 -1.84
N TYR A 650 6.23 24.10 -0.68
CA TYR A 650 7.62 23.69 -0.57
C TYR A 650 7.84 22.31 -1.18
N GLU A 651 8.74 22.19 -2.19
CA GLU A 651 9.09 20.94 -2.88
C GLU A 651 7.88 20.12 -3.38
N MET A 652 6.72 20.76 -3.67
CA MET A 652 5.46 20.03 -3.96
C MET A 652 5.61 18.99 -5.07
N PHE A 653 6.34 19.30 -6.16
CA PHE A 653 6.58 18.39 -7.28
C PHE A 653 8.05 18.00 -7.44
N TYR A 654 8.86 18.11 -6.38
CA TYR A 654 10.27 17.74 -6.43
C TYR A 654 10.45 16.34 -7.02
N GLY A 655 11.23 16.22 -8.12
CA GLY A 655 11.57 14.95 -8.75
C GLY A 655 10.44 14.26 -9.52
N CYS A 656 9.35 14.96 -9.85
CA CYS A 656 8.32 14.48 -10.77
C CYS A 656 8.88 14.54 -12.20
N LYS A 657 9.66 13.54 -12.58
CA LYS A 657 10.48 13.55 -13.80
C LYS A 657 9.68 13.58 -15.10
N ASN A 658 8.44 13.07 -15.09
CA ASN A 658 7.55 13.03 -16.26
C ASN A 658 6.50 14.14 -16.25
N LEU A 659 6.61 15.11 -15.33
CA LEU A 659 5.68 16.23 -15.25
C LEU A 659 5.91 17.17 -16.46
N GLU A 660 4.94 17.22 -17.35
CA GLU A 660 4.97 18.02 -18.59
C GLU A 660 4.03 19.23 -18.50
N ASN A 661 2.85 19.04 -17.90
CA ASN A 661 1.79 20.04 -17.84
C ASN A 661 1.68 20.62 -16.42
N VAL A 662 1.75 21.93 -16.33
CA VAL A 662 1.62 22.70 -15.07
C VAL A 662 0.56 23.80 -15.26
N PRO A 663 -0.03 24.35 -14.17
CA PRO A 663 -0.94 25.49 -14.26
C PRO A 663 -0.33 26.63 -15.08
N GLN A 664 -1.15 27.33 -15.87
CA GLN A 664 -0.68 28.43 -16.69
C GLN A 664 -0.09 29.57 -15.83
N SER A 665 -0.60 29.78 -14.63
CA SER A 665 -0.15 30.82 -13.70
C SER A 665 -0.31 30.38 -12.25
N LEU A 666 0.60 30.85 -11.37
CA LEU A 666 0.45 30.78 -9.91
C LEU A 666 -0.12 32.13 -9.43
N PRO A 667 -1.41 32.24 -9.12
CA PRO A 667 -2.16 33.50 -9.10
C PRO A 667 -1.88 34.39 -7.89
N ALA A 668 -1.14 33.94 -6.88
CA ALA A 668 -0.89 34.71 -5.66
C ALA A 668 0.01 35.93 -5.94
N LEU A 669 -0.46 37.10 -5.57
CA LEU A 669 0.31 38.36 -5.66
C LEU A 669 1.09 38.67 -4.37
N THR A 670 0.66 38.13 -3.24
CA THR A 670 1.32 38.28 -1.93
C THR A 670 1.98 36.99 -1.54
N LEU A 671 3.29 36.95 -1.58
CA LEU A 671 4.09 35.78 -1.25
C LEU A 671 4.36 35.65 0.25
N LYS A 672 4.77 34.47 0.68
CA LYS A 672 5.25 34.12 2.02
C LYS A 672 6.62 33.46 1.94
N ASN A 673 7.35 33.44 3.06
CA ASN A 673 8.69 32.84 3.09
C ASN A 673 8.64 31.41 2.58
N ALA A 674 9.57 31.09 1.66
CA ALA A 674 9.74 29.75 1.07
C ALA A 674 8.45 29.12 0.45
N CYS A 675 7.40 29.93 0.13
CA CYS A 675 6.10 29.42 -0.30
C CYS A 675 6.16 28.55 -1.56
N TYR A 676 7.09 28.82 -2.49
CA TYR A 676 7.34 28.04 -3.72
C TYR A 676 8.77 27.48 -3.78
N GLN A 677 9.47 27.39 -2.65
CA GLN A 677 10.84 26.88 -2.61
C GLN A 677 10.91 25.46 -3.18
N GLY A 678 11.78 25.24 -4.19
CA GLY A 678 12.02 23.93 -4.80
C GLY A 678 10.80 23.28 -5.46
N MET A 679 9.71 24.03 -5.73
CA MET A 679 8.41 23.47 -6.13
C MET A 679 8.52 22.50 -7.30
N PHE A 680 9.31 22.79 -8.32
CA PHE A 680 9.52 21.95 -9.50
C PHE A 680 10.95 21.41 -9.62
N LEU A 681 11.70 21.37 -8.53
CA LEU A 681 13.09 20.92 -8.52
C LEU A 681 13.19 19.51 -9.12
N GLY A 682 14.02 19.35 -10.18
CA GLY A 682 14.25 18.06 -10.84
C GLY A 682 13.08 17.53 -11.69
N CYS A 683 12.13 18.39 -12.07
CA CYS A 683 11.08 18.05 -13.04
C CYS A 683 11.67 18.08 -14.46
N THR A 684 12.37 17.03 -14.85
CA THR A 684 13.08 16.95 -16.13
C THR A 684 12.17 16.89 -17.35
N GLY A 685 10.90 16.53 -17.21
CA GLY A 685 9.88 16.54 -18.27
C GLY A 685 9.34 17.94 -18.60
N LEU A 686 9.51 18.91 -17.66
CA LEU A 686 8.92 20.24 -17.78
C LEU A 686 9.59 21.07 -18.90
N THR A 687 8.80 21.53 -19.87
CA THR A 687 9.28 22.35 -20.99
C THR A 687 8.96 23.84 -20.82
N SER A 688 7.89 24.18 -20.09
CA SER A 688 7.45 25.56 -19.86
C SER A 688 7.12 25.78 -18.38
N ALA A 689 7.51 26.93 -17.84
CA ALA A 689 7.20 27.33 -16.47
C ALA A 689 5.84 28.06 -16.40
N PRO A 690 5.13 28.00 -15.25
CA PRO A 690 3.94 28.81 -15.00
C PRO A 690 4.31 30.30 -14.90
N GLN A 691 3.37 31.20 -15.22
CA GLN A 691 3.55 32.63 -14.98
C GLN A 691 3.61 32.97 -13.48
N LEU A 692 4.48 33.89 -13.10
CA LEU A 692 4.71 34.31 -11.71
C LEU A 692 4.34 35.80 -11.56
N PRO A 693 3.08 36.18 -11.33
CA PRO A 693 2.59 37.54 -11.40
C PRO A 693 2.99 38.42 -10.19
N ALA A 694 3.53 37.85 -9.11
CA ALA A 694 3.94 38.59 -7.92
C ALA A 694 5.14 39.51 -8.21
N THR A 695 5.04 40.75 -7.80
CA THR A 695 6.11 41.78 -7.95
C THR A 695 6.84 42.08 -6.62
N ALA A 696 6.22 41.76 -5.49
CA ALA A 696 6.81 41.91 -4.16
C ALA A 696 7.44 40.60 -3.69
N MET A 697 8.77 40.52 -3.68
CA MET A 697 9.50 39.33 -3.24
C MET A 697 9.61 39.27 -1.71
N VAL A 698 9.73 38.02 -1.22
CA VAL A 698 10.08 37.71 0.16
C VAL A 698 11.23 36.71 0.19
N GLN A 699 11.80 36.45 1.35
CA GLN A 699 12.93 35.53 1.50
C GLN A 699 12.59 34.13 0.99
N ASN A 700 13.48 33.52 0.21
CA ASN A 700 13.42 32.17 -0.32
C ASN A 700 12.15 31.84 -1.15
N CYS A 701 11.33 32.84 -1.57
CA CYS A 701 10.02 32.55 -2.18
C CYS A 701 10.10 31.65 -3.42
N TYR A 702 11.14 31.76 -4.26
CA TYR A 702 11.40 30.96 -5.45
C TYR A 702 12.78 30.28 -5.39
N TYR A 703 13.34 30.06 -4.20
CA TYR A 703 14.60 29.36 -3.98
C TYR A 703 14.60 28.00 -4.68
N ARG A 704 15.54 27.78 -5.65
CA ARG A 704 15.67 26.53 -6.45
C ARG A 704 14.38 26.05 -7.15
N MET A 705 13.44 26.93 -7.45
CA MET A 705 12.11 26.54 -7.93
C MET A 705 12.15 25.60 -9.15
N PHE A 706 13.06 25.87 -10.11
CA PHE A 706 13.25 25.06 -11.34
C PHE A 706 14.65 24.42 -11.42
N TYR A 707 15.34 24.25 -10.31
CA TYR A 707 16.68 23.64 -10.29
C TYR A 707 16.64 22.23 -10.94
N ASN A 708 17.58 21.93 -11.88
CA ASN A 708 17.62 20.67 -12.64
C ASN A 708 16.39 20.38 -13.53
N CYS A 709 15.62 21.37 -13.99
CA CYS A 709 14.60 21.19 -15.02
C CYS A 709 15.29 21.25 -16.41
N SER A 710 16.00 20.18 -16.79
CA SER A 710 16.88 20.16 -17.97
C SER A 710 16.19 20.45 -19.30
N ASN A 711 14.89 20.11 -19.45
CA ASN A 711 14.11 20.35 -20.67
C ASN A 711 13.39 21.69 -20.69
N LEU A 712 13.47 22.47 -19.59
CA LEU A 712 12.82 23.79 -19.53
C LEU A 712 13.45 24.75 -20.56
N ASN A 713 12.64 25.19 -21.51
CA ASN A 713 13.06 26.14 -22.54
C ASN A 713 12.28 27.47 -22.52
N LEU A 714 11.16 27.52 -21.77
CA LEU A 714 10.35 28.73 -21.64
C LEU A 714 10.22 29.12 -20.15
N ALA A 715 10.94 30.14 -19.74
CA ALA A 715 10.87 30.69 -18.39
C ALA A 715 9.74 31.76 -18.27
N PRO A 716 9.21 32.03 -17.07
CA PRO A 716 8.30 33.16 -16.85
C PRO A 716 9.02 34.48 -16.90
N VAL A 717 8.27 35.55 -17.11
CA VAL A 717 8.77 36.93 -16.88
C VAL A 717 8.90 37.14 -15.38
N LEU A 718 10.10 37.56 -14.92
CA LEU A 718 10.37 37.90 -13.52
C LEU A 718 10.12 39.37 -13.32
N ALA A 719 8.89 39.72 -12.91
CA ALA A 719 8.37 41.09 -12.90
C ALA A 719 8.77 41.94 -11.67
N ALA A 720 9.44 41.34 -10.68
CA ALA A 720 9.87 42.07 -9.48
C ALA A 720 11.01 43.05 -9.79
N THR A 721 10.89 44.28 -9.29
CA THR A 721 11.92 45.31 -9.43
C THR A 721 12.93 45.30 -8.28
N GLU A 722 12.53 44.89 -7.07
CA GLU A 722 13.39 44.75 -5.89
C GLU A 722 13.45 43.27 -5.46
N LEU A 723 14.64 42.71 -5.35
CA LEU A 723 14.83 41.32 -4.91
C LEU A 723 15.05 41.28 -3.38
N LYS A 724 14.75 40.12 -2.79
CA LYS A 724 14.94 39.82 -1.36
C LYS A 724 15.91 38.64 -1.17
N ASN A 725 16.39 38.46 0.07
CA ASN A 725 17.39 37.45 0.38
C ASN A 725 17.02 36.08 -0.21
N SER A 726 17.93 35.54 -1.05
CA SER A 726 17.85 34.22 -1.69
C SER A 726 16.55 33.95 -2.48
N CYS A 727 15.81 34.99 -2.91
CA CYS A 727 14.51 34.81 -3.59
C CYS A 727 14.64 34.05 -4.91
N TYR A 728 15.72 34.25 -5.70
CA TYR A 728 16.01 33.51 -6.94
C TYR A 728 17.28 32.63 -6.81
N TYR A 729 17.74 32.32 -5.59
CA TYR A 729 18.91 31.46 -5.37
C TYR A 729 18.80 30.18 -6.18
N GLN A 730 19.74 29.92 -7.12
CA GLN A 730 19.79 28.75 -8.01
C GLN A 730 18.44 28.41 -8.71
N MET A 731 17.60 29.41 -8.98
CA MET A 731 16.22 29.20 -9.46
C MET A 731 16.17 28.36 -10.75
N PHE A 732 17.02 28.62 -11.73
CA PHE A 732 17.12 27.92 -13.01
C PHE A 732 18.44 27.16 -13.19
N ALA A 733 19.17 26.92 -12.11
CA ALA A 733 20.46 26.23 -12.23
C ALA A 733 20.27 24.83 -12.85
N ASN A 734 21.13 24.49 -13.82
CA ASN A 734 21.07 23.25 -14.61
C ASN A 734 19.81 23.08 -15.51
N CYS A 735 19.14 24.19 -15.88
CA CYS A 735 18.14 24.19 -16.95
C CYS A 735 18.87 24.27 -18.32
N SER A 736 19.46 23.17 -18.75
CA SER A 736 20.40 23.14 -19.88
C SER A 736 19.79 23.51 -21.26
N ASN A 737 18.46 23.49 -21.39
CA ASN A 737 17.77 23.91 -22.62
C ASN A 737 17.30 25.38 -22.56
N LEU A 738 17.44 26.06 -21.43
CA LEU A 738 16.97 27.42 -21.24
C LEU A 738 17.94 28.42 -21.91
N ASP A 739 17.45 29.17 -22.89
CA ASP A 739 18.23 30.16 -23.65
C ASP A 739 17.64 31.60 -23.64
N MET A 740 16.55 31.81 -22.88
CA MET A 740 15.93 33.13 -22.75
C MET A 740 15.39 33.36 -21.32
N ILE A 741 15.75 34.49 -20.73
CA ILE A 741 15.23 35.01 -19.45
C ILE A 741 14.86 36.46 -19.57
N THR A 742 13.70 36.86 -19.09
CA THR A 742 13.29 38.23 -18.85
C THR A 742 13.23 38.52 -17.37
N CYS A 743 14.06 39.46 -16.88
CA CYS A 743 14.10 39.87 -15.48
C CYS A 743 14.08 41.41 -15.37
N LEU A 744 13.05 41.93 -14.70
CA LEU A 744 12.80 43.35 -14.56
C LEU A 744 13.38 43.95 -13.26
N ALA A 745 14.24 43.22 -12.56
CA ALA A 745 14.86 43.69 -11.34
C ALA A 745 15.84 44.84 -11.62
N THR A 746 15.69 45.90 -10.84
CA THR A 746 16.56 47.09 -10.82
C THR A 746 17.34 47.19 -9.50
N ASP A 747 16.93 46.48 -8.45
CA ASP A 747 17.68 46.31 -7.20
C ASP A 747 17.91 44.82 -6.90
N ILE A 748 19.18 44.41 -6.99
CA ILE A 748 19.69 43.07 -6.74
C ILE A 748 20.67 43.03 -5.56
N SER A 749 20.63 44.02 -4.67
CA SER A 749 21.58 44.16 -3.56
C SER A 749 21.37 43.15 -2.43
N ALA A 750 20.22 42.51 -2.38
CA ALA A 750 19.89 41.54 -1.32
C ALA A 750 20.80 40.30 -1.33
N THR A 751 21.14 39.81 -0.14
CA THR A 751 22.09 38.70 0.03
C THR A 751 21.67 37.45 -0.73
N ASN A 752 22.55 36.95 -1.61
CA ASN A 752 22.36 35.73 -2.40
C ASN A 752 21.08 35.72 -3.27
N CYS A 753 20.46 36.87 -3.55
CA CYS A 753 19.17 36.94 -4.25
C CYS A 753 19.20 36.26 -5.62
N THR A 754 20.31 36.28 -6.35
CA THR A 754 20.52 35.63 -7.66
C THR A 754 21.72 34.67 -7.67
N LYS A 755 22.22 34.24 -6.50
CA LYS A 755 23.41 33.37 -6.44
C LYS A 755 23.22 32.08 -7.21
N GLY A 756 24.06 31.89 -8.25
CA GLY A 756 24.06 30.68 -9.09
C GLY A 756 22.75 30.42 -9.86
N TRP A 757 21.91 31.44 -10.01
CA TRP A 757 20.52 31.27 -10.50
C TRP A 757 20.43 30.80 -11.97
N LEU A 758 21.41 31.13 -12.82
CA LEU A 758 21.55 30.70 -14.23
C LEU A 758 22.77 29.78 -14.44
N SER A 759 23.29 29.16 -13.40
CA SER A 759 24.42 28.22 -13.54
C SER A 759 24.02 26.99 -14.32
N GLY A 760 24.76 26.60 -15.38
CA GLY A 760 24.47 25.40 -16.18
C GLY A 760 23.24 25.50 -17.08
N VAL A 761 22.79 26.70 -17.44
CA VAL A 761 21.84 26.94 -18.53
C VAL A 761 22.54 26.79 -19.88
N LYS A 762 21.82 26.91 -20.99
CA LYS A 762 22.40 26.84 -22.35
C LYS A 762 23.54 27.83 -22.52
N GLU A 763 24.63 27.45 -23.21
CA GLU A 763 25.84 28.27 -23.38
C GLU A 763 25.56 29.60 -24.04
N SER A 764 24.66 29.68 -25.02
CA SER A 764 24.23 30.89 -25.68
C SER A 764 22.75 31.17 -25.50
N GLY A 765 22.41 32.44 -25.28
CA GLY A 765 21.00 32.82 -25.05
C GLY A 765 20.81 34.35 -25.04
N THR A 766 19.60 34.75 -24.65
CA THR A 766 19.19 36.19 -24.56
C THR A 766 18.68 36.47 -23.16
N PHE A 767 19.27 37.49 -22.56
CA PHE A 767 18.80 38.08 -21.31
C PHE A 767 18.11 39.40 -21.59
N VAL A 768 16.82 39.53 -21.23
CA VAL A 768 16.07 40.78 -21.36
C VAL A 768 16.00 41.45 -20.00
N LYS A 769 16.61 42.63 -19.87
CA LYS A 769 16.64 43.41 -18.62
C LYS A 769 15.64 44.58 -18.65
N ALA A 770 15.31 45.11 -17.46
CA ALA A 770 14.62 46.39 -17.34
C ALA A 770 15.45 47.51 -17.96
N THR A 771 14.79 48.48 -18.63
CA THR A 771 15.46 49.66 -19.23
C THR A 771 16.27 50.45 -18.21
N ASP A 772 15.74 50.59 -16.99
CA ASP A 772 16.35 51.37 -15.92
C ASP A 772 17.48 50.65 -15.16
N MET A 773 17.75 49.40 -15.49
CA MET A 773 18.89 48.66 -14.92
C MET A 773 20.14 48.95 -15.74
N GLU A 774 21.18 49.54 -15.10
CA GLU A 774 22.38 49.92 -15.80
C GLU A 774 23.12 48.71 -16.37
N ASP A 775 23.57 47.79 -15.53
CA ASP A 775 24.29 46.62 -15.98
C ASP A 775 24.09 45.40 -15.03
N TRP A 776 24.16 44.19 -15.59
CA TRP A 776 24.22 42.95 -14.86
C TRP A 776 25.64 42.37 -14.92
N ASP A 777 26.14 41.90 -13.79
CA ASP A 777 27.43 41.25 -13.71
C ASP A 777 27.48 39.99 -14.62
N ARG A 778 28.63 39.77 -15.22
CA ARG A 778 28.94 38.59 -16.05
C ARG A 778 29.69 37.57 -15.19
N ASN A 779 29.02 37.03 -14.19
CA ASN A 779 29.57 36.07 -13.24
C ASN A 779 28.49 35.04 -12.80
N GLU A 780 28.82 34.14 -11.86
CA GLU A 780 27.89 33.13 -11.36
C GLU A 780 26.59 33.67 -10.72
N ASN A 781 26.61 34.96 -10.30
CA ASN A 781 25.47 35.61 -9.63
C ASN A 781 24.70 36.53 -10.57
N GLY A 782 25.21 36.75 -11.77
CA GLY A 782 24.64 37.60 -12.81
C GLY A 782 24.13 36.81 -13.99
N ILE A 783 24.55 37.17 -15.20
CA ILE A 783 24.18 36.48 -16.45
C ILE A 783 25.38 35.74 -17.05
N PRO A 784 25.18 34.64 -17.80
CA PRO A 784 26.27 33.91 -18.46
C PRO A 784 27.05 34.82 -19.44
N SER A 785 28.38 34.63 -19.56
CA SER A 785 29.28 35.45 -20.37
C SER A 785 28.83 35.58 -21.82
N ASP A 786 28.34 34.50 -22.42
CA ASP A 786 28.06 34.41 -23.87
C ASP A 786 26.61 34.76 -24.22
N TRP A 787 25.78 35.14 -23.26
CA TRP A 787 24.41 35.57 -23.50
C TRP A 787 24.37 37.02 -24.02
N THR A 788 23.52 37.29 -25.02
CA THR A 788 23.19 38.64 -25.47
C THR A 788 22.26 39.31 -24.47
N VAL A 789 22.42 40.63 -24.29
CA VAL A 789 21.54 41.44 -23.45
C VAL A 789 20.68 42.35 -24.31
N ALA A 790 19.39 42.32 -24.08
CA ALA A 790 18.39 43.21 -24.65
C ALA A 790 17.73 44.02 -23.52
N SER A 791 17.24 45.21 -23.79
CA SER A 791 16.44 46.04 -22.87
C SER A 791 14.98 45.99 -23.35
N LEU A 792 14.03 45.98 -22.41
CA LEU A 792 12.60 45.99 -22.68
C LEU A 792 12.19 47.38 -23.16
#